data_d2ccf4132200ed2768717a16ca0f8d9e
#
_entry.id   d2ccf4132200ed2768717a16ca0f8d9e
#
_cell.length_a   1.000
_cell.length_b   1.000
_cell.length_c   1.000
_cell.angle_alpha   90.00
_cell.angle_beta   90.00
_cell.angle_gamma   90.00
#
_symmetry.space_group_name_H-M   'P 1'
#
loop_
_entity.id
_entity.type
_entity.pdbx_description
1 polymer ?
#
loop_
_entity_poly.entity_id
_entity_poly.type
_entity_poly.pdbx_seq_one_letter_code
_entity_poly.pdbx_strand_id
1 'polypeptide(L)'
;MPNTALRPQHLTSPTRSETGEPSAKRVCRPSPIRNISGAELGKLAAINAERIVTIGWDRFFAELRRVKCLHDAFAAWTHPHSTALRQFIRLGAPCINKAPPWSLAHKDANMRRGSHPSAKHLFADFLQEEMLDMTARKYWTVVPYHSVRRLPGLKISPAGVVPQRNRRPRTIIDYTFSGVGPSTLQVASPHAMQFGRAFQRVLQRIAYANPRFGPVHLLKIDLSDGYYRVPLNARGALQLAVAMPSSRRQPMLAIPTVLPMGWLESPPYFCMATETIADYSNNAPRQLPTPHFQEADAAALDVPEFSALAPSLFPSTLTFQQPLQFVDVYIDDFMALAQTLPVATNLRRRLMFNINDVFRPNSLPSDFTEPVRREPISQKKLNQGDASWKTTGTILGWLVDTVAGTVRLPPHRLERLSSLLSDLMCRRSSSVTQWHRLLGELRSMVLALPGGEGLFSPLQAELQRHRQLSPLRSFPLSATTLQCLQQWRLLAQSLADRPTAIADLVPGPPHFVGACDASGAGMGGVWFPSSLAADPTPYVWRFPFPAAVTAALVSSSNPSGTINNSMLELVATIAHEAVLCALPTSHPFTVLSGSDNTSAVSWLRRASLTTEGPLSPLLHLRARLRRANRLNASVASIPGVDNVLADFASRSFDLSDSAFLSAFQTRFPLQPSWKMLPLPAEFASFMTSSLLLLTPTMELCLPELDPLLPCGLSGVPSVPRSEPTPSSSALPTRYPSCRSSPFAIAGASFLPAALQLKSDRWKKPFVPLGRRWPHWDSPTLASRVSVPPSIFA
;
A
#
# COMPACT_ATOMS: atom_id res chain seq x y z
N MET A 1 4.07 54.05 33.91
CA MET A 1 4.43 55.03 32.88
C MET A 1 4.85 54.33 31.64
N PRO A 2 4.53 54.83 30.44
CA PRO A 2 3.81 53.99 29.49
C PRO A 2 4.71 53.44 28.34
N ASN A 3 4.28 52.32 27.82
CA ASN A 3 4.72 51.68 26.58
C ASN A 3 4.46 52.55 25.35
N THR A 4 5.47 52.71 24.52
CA THR A 4 5.36 53.24 23.17
C THR A 4 5.59 52.10 22.17
N ALA A 5 4.55 51.78 21.45
CA ALA A 5 4.55 50.85 20.32
C ALA A 5 5.27 51.47 19.11
N LEU A 6 6.23 50.76 18.56
CA LEU A 6 6.82 51.03 17.24
C LEU A 6 6.10 50.21 16.15
N ARG A 7 5.49 50.87 15.20
CA ARG A 7 4.99 50.34 13.94
C ARG A 7 6.17 49.99 13.01
N PRO A 8 6.12 48.90 12.24
CA PRO A 8 7.09 48.68 11.17
C PRO A 8 6.72 49.50 9.93
N GLN A 9 7.77 50.17 9.39
CA GLN A 9 7.73 50.95 8.16
C GLN A 9 7.61 50.03 6.93
N HIS A 10 6.86 50.52 5.93
CA HIS A 10 6.76 49.99 4.59
C HIS A 10 8.12 49.95 3.88
N LEU A 11 8.50 48.75 3.40
CA LEU A 11 9.55 48.60 2.40
C LEU A 11 8.90 48.52 1.01
N THR A 12 9.26 49.47 0.18
CA THR A 12 8.89 49.59 -1.24
C THR A 12 9.45 48.46 -2.07
N SER A 13 8.62 47.91 -2.92
CA SER A 13 8.95 46.85 -3.90
C SER A 13 9.76 47.43 -5.08
N PRO A 14 10.71 46.67 -5.64
CA PRO A 14 11.32 47.06 -6.90
C PRO A 14 10.43 46.70 -8.10
N THR A 15 10.40 47.57 -9.06
CA THR A 15 9.71 47.54 -10.34
C THR A 15 10.01 46.25 -11.13
N ARG A 16 8.96 45.61 -11.57
CA ARG A 16 8.96 44.44 -12.45
C ARG A 16 8.97 44.88 -13.91
N SER A 17 9.96 44.44 -14.67
CA SER A 17 9.97 44.51 -16.12
C SER A 17 8.90 43.57 -16.72
N GLU A 18 8.07 44.11 -17.57
CA GLU A 18 7.09 43.37 -18.36
C GLU A 18 7.77 42.53 -19.45
N THR A 19 7.75 41.20 -19.31
CA THR A 19 7.83 40.28 -20.44
C THR A 19 6.58 39.41 -20.37
N GLY A 20 5.74 39.56 -21.39
CA GLY A 20 4.41 38.96 -21.43
C GLY A 20 4.44 37.45 -21.63
N GLU A 21 3.94 36.71 -20.66
CA GLU A 21 3.36 35.38 -20.87
C GLU A 21 1.84 35.46 -20.67
N PRO A 22 1.05 34.75 -21.51
CA PRO A 22 -0.39 34.88 -21.49
C PRO A 22 -0.93 34.29 -20.17
N SER A 23 -1.54 35.12 -19.39
CA SER A 23 -2.37 34.80 -18.24
C SER A 23 -3.34 33.69 -18.60
N ALA A 24 -3.12 32.49 -18.03
CA ALA A 24 -4.09 31.40 -18.05
C ALA A 24 -5.36 31.90 -17.35
N LYS A 25 -6.32 32.39 -18.14
CA LYS A 25 -7.66 32.71 -17.68
C LYS A 25 -8.22 31.48 -16.94
N ARG A 26 -8.49 31.64 -15.66
CA ARG A 26 -9.31 30.74 -14.86
C ARG A 26 -10.61 30.47 -15.62
N VAL A 27 -10.67 29.37 -16.36
CA VAL A 27 -11.92 28.85 -16.88
C VAL A 27 -12.58 28.13 -15.70
N CYS A 28 -13.25 28.88 -14.84
CA CYS A 28 -14.32 28.33 -14.02
C CYS A 28 -15.44 27.95 -15.01
N ARG A 29 -15.41 26.71 -15.50
CA ARG A 29 -16.61 26.17 -16.15
C ARG A 29 -17.69 26.08 -15.07
N PRO A 30 -18.86 26.68 -15.25
CA PRO A 30 -19.96 26.50 -14.35
C PRO A 30 -20.25 25.01 -14.25
N SER A 31 -20.30 24.49 -13.03
CA SER A 31 -20.85 23.17 -12.77
C SER A 31 -22.27 23.14 -13.33
N PRO A 32 -22.69 22.15 -14.10
CA PRO A 32 -24.06 22.07 -14.63
C PRO A 32 -25.12 21.80 -13.56
N ILE A 33 -24.77 21.94 -12.29
CA ILE A 33 -25.68 21.78 -11.16
C ILE A 33 -26.47 23.10 -11.04
N ARG A 34 -27.78 23.03 -11.07
CA ARG A 34 -28.67 24.12 -10.71
C ARG A 34 -28.25 24.63 -9.32
N ASN A 35 -27.66 25.79 -9.24
CA ASN A 35 -27.28 26.42 -7.98
C ASN A 35 -28.55 26.60 -7.13
N ILE A 36 -28.71 25.78 -6.11
CA ILE A 36 -29.76 26.03 -5.10
C ILE A 36 -29.36 27.32 -4.40
N SER A 37 -30.20 28.32 -4.43
CA SER A 37 -29.98 29.57 -3.71
C SER A 37 -30.18 29.36 -2.20
N GLY A 38 -29.61 30.23 -1.38
CA GLY A 38 -29.83 30.17 0.07
C GLY A 38 -31.32 30.25 0.47
N ALA A 39 -32.12 30.94 -0.34
CA ALA A 39 -33.58 31.02 -0.15
C ALA A 39 -34.27 29.68 -0.46
N GLU A 40 -33.89 29.01 -1.52
CA GLU A 40 -34.36 27.66 -1.87
C GLU A 40 -33.96 26.63 -0.80
N LEU A 41 -32.76 26.73 -0.24
CA LEU A 41 -32.31 25.90 0.87
C LEU A 41 -33.20 26.06 2.10
N GLY A 42 -33.56 27.31 2.44
CA GLY A 42 -34.52 27.61 3.54
C GLY A 42 -35.89 27.02 3.29
N LYS A 43 -36.44 27.13 2.06
CA LYS A 43 -37.71 26.52 1.68
C LYS A 43 -37.63 24.98 1.78
N LEU A 44 -36.55 24.36 1.28
CA LEU A 44 -36.37 22.93 1.38
C LEU A 44 -36.29 22.46 2.84
N ALA A 45 -35.57 23.19 3.69
CA ALA A 45 -35.47 22.88 5.11
C ALA A 45 -36.84 22.96 5.80
N ALA A 46 -37.68 23.96 5.46
CA ALA A 46 -39.05 24.10 6.00
C ALA A 46 -39.94 22.92 5.57
N ILE A 47 -39.94 22.57 4.30
CA ILE A 47 -40.65 21.39 3.78
C ILE A 47 -40.20 20.10 4.50
N ASN A 48 -38.91 19.91 4.69
CA ASN A 48 -38.38 18.76 5.41
C ASN A 48 -38.84 18.75 6.88
N ALA A 49 -38.89 19.89 7.54
CA ALA A 49 -39.40 20.02 8.92
C ALA A 49 -40.85 19.59 9.03
N GLU A 50 -41.72 20.06 8.13
CA GLU A 50 -43.14 19.69 8.08
C GLU A 50 -43.30 18.18 7.86
N ARG A 51 -42.54 17.60 6.92
CA ARG A 51 -42.57 16.16 6.67
C ARG A 51 -42.14 15.36 7.90
N ILE A 52 -41.04 15.79 8.59
CA ILE A 52 -40.60 15.14 9.82
C ILE A 52 -41.66 15.15 10.90
N VAL A 53 -42.39 16.24 11.04
CA VAL A 53 -43.50 16.34 12.00
C VAL A 53 -44.67 15.41 11.62
N THR A 54 -44.97 15.32 10.32
CA THR A 54 -46.11 14.54 9.79
C THR A 54 -45.89 13.04 9.82
N ILE A 55 -44.75 12.58 9.38
CA ILE A 55 -44.49 11.14 9.17
C ILE A 55 -43.39 10.57 10.07
N GLY A 56 -42.74 11.38 10.89
CA GLY A 56 -41.63 11.01 11.75
C GLY A 56 -40.30 10.93 11.02
N TRP A 57 -39.19 10.98 11.79
CA TRP A 57 -37.83 10.99 11.25
C TRP A 57 -37.48 9.72 10.44
N ASP A 58 -37.78 8.54 10.98
CA ASP A 58 -37.35 7.28 10.35
C ASP A 58 -38.00 7.07 8.99
N ARG A 59 -39.29 7.37 8.86
CA ARG A 59 -40.04 7.29 7.59
C ARG A 59 -39.57 8.35 6.61
N PHE A 60 -39.44 9.59 7.08
CA PHE A 60 -38.92 10.70 6.26
C PHE A 60 -37.53 10.33 5.67
N PHE A 61 -36.62 9.83 6.49
CA PHE A 61 -35.28 9.47 6.04
C PHE A 61 -35.29 8.28 5.09
N ALA A 62 -36.14 7.30 5.33
CA ALA A 62 -36.30 6.15 4.44
C ALA A 62 -36.77 6.56 3.04
N GLU A 63 -37.62 7.57 2.93
CA GLU A 63 -38.11 8.11 1.65
C GLU A 63 -37.01 8.89 0.90
N LEU A 64 -36.08 9.54 1.62
CA LEU A 64 -34.92 10.20 1.01
C LEU A 64 -33.92 9.18 0.46
N ARG A 65 -33.82 8.04 1.14
CA ARG A 65 -32.86 7.00 0.77
C ARG A 65 -33.41 6.21 -0.41
N ARG A 66 -32.63 6.15 -1.45
CA ARG A 66 -32.94 5.30 -2.60
C ARG A 66 -32.48 3.89 -2.33
N VAL A 67 -33.44 3.02 -2.10
CA VAL A 67 -33.16 1.58 -1.98
C VAL A 67 -32.66 1.06 -3.32
N LYS A 68 -31.55 0.37 -3.30
CA LYS A 68 -30.97 -0.30 -4.45
C LYS A 68 -31.10 -1.79 -4.26
N CYS A 69 -31.58 -2.49 -5.30
CA CYS A 69 -31.48 -3.95 -5.40
C CYS A 69 -30.21 -4.31 -6.17
N LEU A 70 -29.37 -5.14 -5.58
CA LEU A 70 -28.22 -5.70 -6.28
C LEU A 70 -28.72 -6.67 -7.37
N HIS A 71 -27.96 -6.75 -8.45
CA HIS A 71 -28.27 -7.74 -9.50
C HIS A 71 -28.25 -9.17 -8.91
N ASP A 72 -29.17 -10.04 -9.38
CA ASP A 72 -29.35 -11.38 -8.82
C ASP A 72 -28.07 -12.21 -8.81
N ALA A 73 -27.28 -12.15 -9.88
CA ALA A 73 -26.01 -12.84 -9.96
C ALA A 73 -25.02 -12.39 -8.89
N PHE A 74 -25.01 -11.08 -8.55
CA PHE A 74 -24.19 -10.53 -7.47
C PHE A 74 -24.81 -10.85 -6.10
N ALA A 75 -26.13 -10.84 -6.00
CA ALA A 75 -26.84 -11.17 -4.76
C ALA A 75 -26.66 -12.65 -4.38
N ALA A 76 -26.51 -13.55 -5.34
CA ALA A 76 -26.24 -14.96 -5.14
C ALA A 76 -24.77 -15.29 -4.80
N TRP A 77 -23.85 -14.32 -4.97
CA TRP A 77 -22.43 -14.54 -4.70
C TRP A 77 -22.14 -14.78 -3.22
N THR A 78 -21.54 -15.92 -2.92
CA THR A 78 -21.09 -16.28 -1.57
C THR A 78 -19.73 -15.65 -1.29
N HIS A 79 -19.74 -14.55 -0.57
CA HIS A 79 -18.54 -13.84 -0.10
C HIS A 79 -18.74 -13.49 1.37
N PRO A 80 -17.70 -13.48 2.25
CA PRO A 80 -17.86 -13.18 3.68
C PRO A 80 -18.60 -11.87 3.96
N HIS A 81 -18.45 -10.89 3.06
CA HIS A 81 -19.09 -9.57 3.24
C HIS A 81 -20.38 -9.41 2.45
N SER A 82 -20.78 -10.37 1.60
CA SER A 82 -21.94 -10.20 0.72
C SER A 82 -23.24 -9.98 1.48
N THR A 83 -23.46 -10.69 2.58
CA THR A 83 -24.66 -10.56 3.40
C THR A 83 -24.72 -9.18 4.06
N ALA A 84 -23.63 -8.75 4.71
CA ALA A 84 -23.56 -7.44 5.34
C ALA A 84 -23.66 -6.31 4.29
N LEU A 85 -22.99 -6.45 3.14
CA LEU A 85 -23.09 -5.50 2.03
C LEU A 85 -24.54 -5.36 1.55
N ARG A 86 -25.26 -6.45 1.34
CA ARG A 86 -26.68 -6.44 0.95
C ARG A 86 -27.54 -5.71 1.98
N GLN A 87 -27.29 -5.95 3.26
CA GLN A 87 -27.97 -5.26 4.34
C GLN A 87 -27.67 -3.74 4.32
N PHE A 88 -26.41 -3.34 4.19
CA PHE A 88 -26.02 -1.93 4.15
C PHE A 88 -26.58 -1.19 2.92
N ILE A 89 -26.58 -1.82 1.76
CA ILE A 89 -27.17 -1.23 0.56
C ILE A 89 -28.69 -1.09 0.71
N ARG A 90 -29.37 -2.08 1.31
CA ARG A 90 -30.82 -2.07 1.49
C ARG A 90 -31.26 -1.19 2.65
N LEU A 91 -30.66 -1.33 3.82
CA LEU A 91 -31.11 -0.70 5.07
C LEU A 91 -30.29 0.55 5.45
N GLY A 92 -29.16 0.76 4.80
CA GLY A 92 -28.17 1.78 5.15
C GLY A 92 -27.18 1.29 6.21
N ALA A 93 -25.96 1.80 6.14
CA ALA A 93 -24.88 1.51 7.09
C ALA A 93 -25.23 2.12 8.45
N PRO A 94 -25.19 1.37 9.57
CA PRO A 94 -25.44 1.90 10.89
C PRO A 94 -24.23 2.67 11.44
N CYS A 95 -24.49 3.77 12.14
CA CYS A 95 -23.53 4.38 13.05
C CYS A 95 -24.02 4.13 14.48
N ILE A 96 -23.30 3.30 15.22
CA ILE A 96 -23.62 2.97 16.61
C ILE A 96 -22.57 3.62 17.50
N ASN A 97 -23.01 4.49 18.38
CA ASN A 97 -22.14 5.20 19.30
C ASN A 97 -22.28 4.65 20.72
N LYS A 98 -21.16 4.33 21.37
CA LYS A 98 -21.11 3.83 22.76
C LYS A 98 -21.36 4.92 23.79
N ALA A 99 -21.10 6.18 23.44
CA ALA A 99 -21.31 7.30 24.34
C ALA A 99 -22.81 7.57 24.54
N PRO A 100 -23.23 7.98 25.75
CA PRO A 100 -24.62 8.27 26.06
C PRO A 100 -25.20 9.36 25.15
N PRO A 101 -26.55 9.42 25.03
CA PRO A 101 -27.21 10.50 24.31
C PRO A 101 -26.84 11.88 24.89
N TRP A 102 -26.68 12.85 24.00
CA TRP A 102 -26.40 14.22 24.43
C TRP A 102 -27.63 14.89 25.02
N SER A 103 -27.44 15.62 26.12
CA SER A 103 -28.46 16.50 26.67
C SER A 103 -28.82 17.64 25.68
N LEU A 104 -29.98 18.24 25.83
CA LEU A 104 -30.38 19.41 25.05
C LEU A 104 -29.38 20.55 25.16
N ALA A 105 -28.91 20.83 26.38
CA ALA A 105 -27.89 21.85 26.60
C ALA A 105 -26.60 21.60 25.81
N HIS A 106 -26.15 20.31 25.75
CA HIS A 106 -24.97 19.93 24.98
C HIS A 106 -25.21 20.10 23.46
N LYS A 107 -26.39 19.70 22.95
CA LYS A 107 -26.75 19.89 21.53
C LYS A 107 -26.81 21.38 21.17
N ASP A 108 -27.44 22.20 22.03
CA ASP A 108 -27.53 23.65 21.86
C ASP A 108 -26.13 24.32 21.87
N ALA A 109 -25.24 23.89 22.75
CA ALA A 109 -23.87 24.41 22.82
C ALA A 109 -23.10 24.13 21.52
N ASN A 110 -23.15 22.88 21.02
CA ASN A 110 -22.49 22.51 19.76
C ASN A 110 -23.12 23.23 18.55
N MET A 111 -24.42 23.39 18.54
CA MET A 111 -25.09 24.16 17.48
C MET A 111 -24.67 25.64 17.47
N ARG A 112 -24.62 26.30 18.64
CA ARG A 112 -24.14 27.69 18.75
C ARG A 112 -22.68 27.83 18.33
N ARG A 113 -21.84 26.84 18.66
CA ARG A 113 -20.44 26.81 18.25
C ARG A 113 -20.32 26.73 16.73
N GLY A 114 -21.08 25.84 16.08
CA GLY A 114 -21.04 25.59 14.63
C GLY A 114 -19.70 25.06 14.12
N SER A 115 -19.32 25.42 12.91
CA SER A 115 -18.05 25.03 12.27
C SER A 115 -16.80 25.60 12.96
N HIS A 116 -15.62 25.04 12.68
CA HIS A 116 -14.36 25.58 13.20
C HIS A 116 -14.13 27.04 12.75
N PRO A 117 -13.47 27.88 13.59
CA PRO A 117 -13.26 29.30 13.27
C PRO A 117 -12.63 29.55 11.90
N SER A 118 -11.59 28.76 11.51
CA SER A 118 -10.97 28.87 10.19
C SER A 118 -11.96 28.64 9.04
N ALA A 119 -12.84 27.66 9.17
CA ALA A 119 -13.88 27.39 8.17
C ALA A 119 -14.93 28.52 8.12
N LYS A 120 -15.31 29.07 9.27
CA LYS A 120 -16.30 30.16 9.35
C LYS A 120 -15.82 31.47 8.78
N HIS A 121 -14.54 31.83 8.99
CA HIS A 121 -14.03 33.14 8.65
C HIS A 121 -13.24 33.17 7.34
N LEU A 122 -12.41 32.16 7.08
CA LEU A 122 -11.56 32.15 5.89
C LEU A 122 -12.19 31.46 4.69
N PHE A 123 -13.15 30.56 4.92
CA PHE A 123 -13.74 29.71 3.90
C PHE A 123 -15.27 29.65 3.99
N ALA A 124 -15.90 30.70 4.50
CA ALA A 124 -17.35 30.73 4.71
C ALA A 124 -18.14 30.50 3.41
N ASP A 125 -17.78 31.22 2.37
CA ASP A 125 -18.44 31.11 1.04
C ASP A 125 -18.25 29.73 0.44
N PHE A 126 -17.02 29.22 0.48
CA PHE A 126 -16.72 27.86 0.02
C PHE A 126 -17.54 26.82 0.79
N LEU A 127 -17.61 26.93 2.11
CA LEU A 127 -18.36 25.98 2.95
C LEU A 127 -19.85 26.04 2.64
N GLN A 128 -20.37 27.22 2.38
CA GLN A 128 -21.76 27.39 1.96
C GLN A 128 -22.04 26.77 0.59
N GLU A 129 -21.18 27.03 -0.41
CA GLU A 129 -21.29 26.39 -1.72
C GLU A 129 -21.24 24.86 -1.62
N GLU A 130 -20.31 24.32 -0.82
CA GLU A 130 -20.17 22.89 -0.62
C GLU A 130 -21.41 22.27 0.01
N MET A 131 -22.02 22.93 1.00
CA MET A 131 -23.25 22.49 1.64
C MET A 131 -24.42 22.49 0.67
N LEU A 132 -24.52 23.51 -0.18
CA LEU A 132 -25.51 23.59 -1.25
C LEU A 132 -25.34 22.46 -2.28
N ASP A 133 -24.10 22.22 -2.75
CA ASP A 133 -23.77 21.17 -3.71
C ASP A 133 -24.12 19.78 -3.16
N MET A 134 -23.73 19.48 -1.93
CA MET A 134 -24.02 18.22 -1.26
C MET A 134 -25.52 17.98 -1.05
N THR A 135 -26.26 19.06 -0.78
CA THR A 135 -27.73 18.99 -0.65
C THR A 135 -28.39 18.77 -2.00
N ALA A 136 -27.96 19.49 -3.04
CA ALA A 136 -28.45 19.31 -4.41
C ALA A 136 -28.21 17.86 -4.93
N ARG A 137 -27.08 17.26 -4.56
CA ARG A 137 -26.77 15.85 -4.88
C ARG A 137 -27.50 14.85 -4.01
N LYS A 138 -28.26 15.30 -3.02
CA LYS A 138 -28.95 14.43 -2.04
C LYS A 138 -27.99 13.56 -1.22
N TYR A 139 -26.73 13.99 -1.07
CA TYR A 139 -25.78 13.38 -0.15
C TYR A 139 -26.00 13.86 1.28
N TRP A 140 -26.57 15.04 1.43
CA TRP A 140 -27.04 15.58 2.70
C TRP A 140 -28.49 16.04 2.57
N THR A 141 -29.21 15.92 3.68
CA THR A 141 -30.53 16.57 3.84
C THR A 141 -30.39 17.72 4.82
N VAL A 142 -31.11 18.80 4.55
CA VAL A 142 -31.09 20.00 5.39
C VAL A 142 -32.36 20.10 6.16
N VAL A 143 -32.23 20.33 7.47
CA VAL A 143 -33.36 20.48 8.38
C VAL A 143 -33.13 21.64 9.36
N PRO A 144 -34.16 22.37 9.79
CA PRO A 144 -34.02 23.33 10.88
C PRO A 144 -33.69 22.58 12.17
N TYR A 145 -32.77 23.12 12.96
CA TYR A 145 -32.35 22.49 14.21
C TYR A 145 -33.51 22.19 15.18
N HIS A 146 -34.47 23.10 15.29
CA HIS A 146 -35.60 22.94 16.19
C HIS A 146 -36.47 21.71 15.89
N SER A 147 -36.54 21.26 14.62
CA SER A 147 -37.38 20.12 14.22
C SER A 147 -36.77 18.76 14.66
N VAL A 148 -35.47 18.69 14.86
CA VAL A 148 -34.75 17.43 15.19
C VAL A 148 -34.03 17.45 16.54
N ARG A 149 -33.96 18.61 17.24
CA ARG A 149 -33.14 18.76 18.46
C ARG A 149 -33.54 17.80 19.60
N ARG A 150 -34.82 17.37 19.64
CA ARG A 150 -35.34 16.44 20.65
C ARG A 150 -35.15 14.98 20.27
N LEU A 151 -34.78 14.68 19.03
CA LEU A 151 -34.59 13.29 18.60
C LEU A 151 -33.47 12.65 19.40
N PRO A 152 -33.66 11.39 19.87
CA PRO A 152 -32.59 10.65 20.51
C PRO A 152 -31.46 10.36 19.51
N GLY A 153 -30.24 10.34 19.98
CA GLY A 153 -29.07 10.03 19.14
C GLY A 153 -28.55 11.21 18.32
N LEU A 154 -29.22 12.37 18.23
CA LEU A 154 -28.67 13.53 17.53
C LEU A 154 -27.38 14.01 18.17
N LYS A 155 -26.28 14.02 17.37
CA LYS A 155 -24.97 14.60 17.70
C LYS A 155 -24.55 15.54 16.59
N ILE A 156 -23.87 16.65 16.95
CA ILE A 156 -23.55 17.73 16.01
C ILE A 156 -22.04 17.92 15.98
N SER A 157 -21.45 17.71 14.82
CA SER A 157 -20.02 17.87 14.60
C SER A 157 -19.68 19.15 13.85
N PRO A 158 -18.54 19.78 14.11
CA PRO A 158 -18.09 20.95 13.37
C PRO A 158 -17.51 20.54 12.01
N ALA A 159 -17.71 21.41 11.00
CA ALA A 159 -16.98 21.34 9.73
C ALA A 159 -15.67 22.14 9.82
N GLY A 160 -14.64 21.62 9.20
CA GLY A 160 -13.36 22.29 8.91
C GLY A 160 -13.15 22.38 7.40
N VAL A 161 -12.22 23.25 6.98
CA VAL A 161 -11.81 23.35 5.58
C VAL A 161 -10.29 23.25 5.50
N VAL A 162 -9.80 22.38 4.63
CA VAL A 162 -8.38 22.23 4.34
C VAL A 162 -8.10 22.83 2.97
N PRO A 163 -7.28 23.90 2.90
CA PRO A 163 -6.85 24.45 1.63
C PRO A 163 -5.96 23.44 0.88
N GLN A 164 -6.12 23.38 -0.43
CA GLN A 164 -5.29 22.57 -1.31
C GLN A 164 -4.55 23.47 -2.30
N ARG A 165 -3.25 23.18 -2.52
CA ARG A 165 -2.47 23.93 -3.50
C ARG A 165 -3.00 23.66 -4.91
N ASN A 166 -3.39 24.72 -5.64
CA ASN A 166 -3.90 24.66 -7.02
C ASN A 166 -5.15 23.78 -7.23
N ARG A 167 -5.90 23.49 -6.15
CA ARG A 167 -7.16 22.73 -6.20
C ARG A 167 -8.22 23.40 -5.32
N ARG A 168 -9.49 23.05 -5.59
CA ARG A 168 -10.61 23.43 -4.69
C ARG A 168 -10.32 22.98 -3.27
N PRO A 169 -10.55 23.79 -2.24
CA PRO A 169 -10.44 23.37 -0.85
C PRO A 169 -11.28 22.14 -0.56
N ARG A 170 -10.99 21.44 0.51
CA ARG A 170 -11.71 20.22 0.89
C ARG A 170 -12.40 20.41 2.23
N THR A 171 -13.70 20.16 2.28
CA THR A 171 -14.46 20.11 3.54
C THR A 171 -14.11 18.83 4.30
N ILE A 172 -13.84 18.97 5.58
CA ILE A 172 -13.63 17.86 6.52
C ILE A 172 -14.59 18.03 7.67
N ILE A 173 -15.31 16.97 8.01
CA ILE A 173 -16.14 16.94 9.21
C ILE A 173 -15.34 16.35 10.35
N ASP A 174 -15.23 17.13 11.45
CA ASP A 174 -14.41 16.71 12.60
C ASP A 174 -15.26 15.95 13.62
N TYR A 175 -15.46 14.68 13.32
CA TYR A 175 -16.15 13.76 14.24
C TYR A 175 -15.29 13.41 15.47
N THR A 176 -14.00 13.63 15.42
CA THR A 176 -13.10 13.42 16.56
C THR A 176 -13.32 14.47 17.62
N PHE A 177 -13.47 15.74 17.21
CA PHE A 177 -13.71 16.85 18.11
C PHE A 177 -15.00 16.68 18.94
N SER A 178 -16.07 16.23 18.30
CA SER A 178 -17.36 15.98 18.96
C SER A 178 -17.39 14.64 19.74
N GLY A 179 -16.32 13.85 19.72
CA GLY A 179 -16.25 12.54 20.34
C GLY A 179 -17.09 11.46 19.63
N VAL A 180 -17.67 11.76 18.49
CA VAL A 180 -18.48 10.78 17.73
C VAL A 180 -17.58 9.69 17.14
N GLY A 181 -16.47 10.06 16.47
CA GLY A 181 -15.56 9.10 15.88
C GLY A 181 -15.00 8.11 16.90
N PRO A 182 -14.31 8.56 17.96
CA PRO A 182 -13.72 7.67 18.97
C PRO A 182 -14.72 6.78 19.72
N SER A 183 -15.98 7.23 19.83
CA SER A 183 -17.04 6.48 20.51
C SER A 183 -17.81 5.56 19.58
N THR A 184 -17.55 5.55 18.29
CA THR A 184 -18.26 4.68 17.34
C THR A 184 -17.86 3.22 17.55
N LEU A 185 -18.86 2.34 17.58
CA LEU A 185 -18.64 0.89 17.55
C LEU A 185 -18.25 0.47 16.14
N GLN A 186 -17.17 -0.28 16.02
CA GLN A 186 -16.79 -0.90 14.77
C GLN A 186 -17.77 -2.02 14.41
N VAL A 187 -18.57 -1.81 13.37
CA VAL A 187 -19.54 -2.77 12.87
C VAL A 187 -19.06 -3.43 11.58
N ALA A 188 -18.48 -2.64 10.68
CA ALA A 188 -17.89 -3.17 9.47
C ALA A 188 -16.61 -3.96 9.79
N SER A 189 -16.40 -5.09 9.12
CA SER A 189 -15.23 -5.93 9.34
C SER A 189 -13.94 -5.19 8.94
N PRO A 190 -12.94 -5.08 9.84
CA PRO A 190 -11.63 -4.51 9.48
C PRO A 190 -10.90 -5.37 8.44
N HIS A 191 -11.26 -6.64 8.31
CA HIS A 191 -10.71 -7.53 7.28
C HIS A 191 -11.10 -7.14 5.86
N ALA A 192 -12.12 -6.29 5.68
CA ALA A 192 -12.44 -5.69 4.39
C ALA A 192 -11.38 -4.69 3.91
N MET A 193 -10.56 -4.16 4.80
CA MET A 193 -9.52 -3.18 4.44
C MET A 193 -8.21 -3.87 4.05
N GLN A 194 -8.18 -4.53 2.89
CA GLN A 194 -6.99 -5.23 2.38
C GLN A 194 -6.08 -4.39 1.48
N PHE A 195 -6.45 -3.14 1.24
CA PHE A 195 -5.75 -2.24 0.34
C PHE A 195 -4.26 -2.03 0.67
N GLY A 196 -3.83 -2.20 1.93
CA GLY A 196 -2.43 -2.02 2.33
C GLY A 196 -1.42 -2.92 1.59
N ARG A 197 -1.88 -4.01 0.96
CA ARG A 197 -1.06 -4.91 0.15
C ARG A 197 -1.40 -4.91 -1.33
N ALA A 198 -2.28 -4.03 -1.78
CA ALA A 198 -2.75 -4.00 -3.16
C ALA A 198 -1.60 -3.84 -4.17
N PHE A 199 -0.66 -2.92 -3.91
CA PHE A 199 0.51 -2.73 -4.77
C PHE A 199 1.35 -4.00 -4.90
N GLN A 200 1.63 -4.66 -3.79
CA GLN A 200 2.39 -5.91 -3.75
C GLN A 200 1.69 -7.03 -4.54
N ARG A 201 0.36 -7.19 -4.37
CA ARG A 201 -0.42 -8.19 -5.10
C ARG A 201 -0.41 -7.94 -6.61
N VAL A 202 -0.54 -6.68 -7.03
CA VAL A 202 -0.46 -6.28 -8.44
C VAL A 202 0.90 -6.64 -9.02
N LEU A 203 2.00 -6.26 -8.37
CA LEU A 203 3.35 -6.59 -8.84
C LEU A 203 3.60 -8.10 -8.90
N GLN A 204 3.10 -8.84 -7.92
CA GLN A 204 3.20 -10.29 -7.90
C GLN A 204 2.47 -10.93 -9.09
N ARG A 205 1.26 -10.46 -9.41
CA ARG A 205 0.52 -10.98 -10.57
C ARG A 205 1.25 -10.70 -11.88
N ILE A 206 1.87 -9.51 -12.02
CA ILE A 206 2.69 -9.18 -13.18
C ILE A 206 3.90 -10.11 -13.26
N ALA A 207 4.61 -10.32 -12.14
CA ALA A 207 5.81 -11.15 -12.12
C ALA A 207 5.58 -12.62 -12.50
N TYR A 208 4.42 -13.18 -12.11
CA TYR A 208 4.04 -14.55 -12.43
C TYR A 208 3.21 -14.70 -13.73
N ALA A 209 3.00 -13.60 -14.47
CA ALA A 209 2.32 -13.68 -15.76
C ALA A 209 3.17 -14.48 -16.76
N ASN A 210 2.49 -15.35 -17.53
CA ASN A 210 3.17 -16.18 -18.52
C ASN A 210 3.40 -15.38 -19.81
N PRO A 211 4.64 -15.14 -20.22
CA PRO A 211 4.96 -14.32 -21.39
C PRO A 211 4.42 -14.87 -22.70
N ARG A 212 4.09 -16.17 -22.79
CA ARG A 212 3.49 -16.78 -23.98
C ARG A 212 2.14 -16.16 -24.36
N PHE A 213 1.47 -15.52 -23.41
CA PHE A 213 0.18 -14.84 -23.65
C PHE A 213 0.32 -13.34 -23.95
N GLY A 214 1.53 -12.86 -24.22
CA GLY A 214 1.82 -11.47 -24.48
C GLY A 214 2.05 -10.64 -23.20
N PRO A 215 2.23 -9.32 -23.35
CA PRO A 215 2.48 -8.42 -22.25
C PRO A 215 1.26 -8.30 -21.33
N VAL A 216 1.51 -7.97 -20.07
CA VAL A 216 0.44 -7.64 -19.13
C VAL A 216 0.01 -6.19 -19.37
N HIS A 217 -1.28 -5.99 -19.56
CA HIS A 217 -1.89 -4.68 -19.64
C HIS A 217 -2.51 -4.29 -18.30
N LEU A 218 -2.35 -3.02 -17.97
CA LEU A 218 -2.87 -2.37 -16.78
C LEU A 218 -4.10 -1.56 -17.12
N LEU A 219 -5.10 -1.60 -16.26
CA LEU A 219 -6.28 -0.75 -16.34
C LEU A 219 -6.54 -0.19 -14.94
N LYS A 220 -6.90 1.09 -14.87
CA LYS A 220 -7.33 1.74 -13.63
C LYS A 220 -8.73 2.32 -13.80
N ILE A 221 -9.59 2.14 -12.79
CA ILE A 221 -10.90 2.80 -12.70
C ILE A 221 -10.99 3.50 -11.35
N ASP A 222 -11.22 4.79 -11.37
CA ASP A 222 -11.43 5.61 -10.19
C ASP A 222 -12.94 5.88 -10.01
N LEU A 223 -13.47 5.66 -8.82
CA LEU A 223 -14.87 5.88 -8.53
C LEU A 223 -15.17 7.36 -8.29
N SER A 224 -16.23 7.85 -8.92
CA SER A 224 -16.78 9.16 -8.61
C SER A 224 -17.47 9.13 -7.26
N ASP A 225 -17.22 10.16 -6.45
CA ASP A 225 -17.88 10.42 -5.18
C ASP A 225 -17.63 9.37 -4.06
N GLY A 226 -16.87 8.33 -4.31
CA GLY A 226 -16.36 7.35 -3.36
C GLY A 226 -17.34 6.94 -2.24
N TYR A 227 -17.08 7.36 -1.00
CA TYR A 227 -17.90 7.04 0.17
C TYR A 227 -19.36 7.45 0.03
N TYR A 228 -19.66 8.52 -0.71
CA TYR A 228 -21.03 8.99 -0.93
C TYR A 228 -21.92 8.02 -1.75
N ARG A 229 -21.38 6.87 -2.14
CA ARG A 229 -22.12 5.80 -2.83
C ARG A 229 -22.82 4.82 -1.89
N VAL A 230 -22.44 4.79 -0.62
CA VAL A 230 -23.02 3.87 0.37
C VAL A 230 -23.97 4.63 1.29
N PRO A 231 -25.25 4.21 1.38
CA PRO A 231 -26.25 4.89 2.18
C PRO A 231 -26.07 4.66 3.69
N LEU A 232 -26.46 5.63 4.50
CA LEU A 232 -26.62 5.51 5.94
C LEU A 232 -28.03 5.09 6.32
N ASN A 233 -28.21 4.51 7.51
CA ASN A 233 -29.53 4.33 8.10
C ASN A 233 -30.00 5.61 8.85
N ALA A 234 -31.29 5.72 9.13
CA ALA A 234 -31.89 6.91 9.71
C ALA A 234 -31.29 7.29 11.09
N ARG A 235 -31.09 6.31 11.95
CA ARG A 235 -30.55 6.53 13.32
C ARG A 235 -29.06 6.89 13.29
N GLY A 236 -28.30 6.24 12.42
CA GLY A 236 -26.87 6.53 12.24
C GLY A 236 -26.63 7.92 11.68
N ALA A 237 -27.45 8.36 10.74
CA ALA A 237 -27.34 9.68 10.13
C ALA A 237 -27.49 10.82 11.14
N LEU A 238 -28.38 10.68 12.13
CA LEU A 238 -28.54 11.68 13.21
C LEU A 238 -27.25 11.86 14.04
N GLN A 239 -26.48 10.81 14.23
CA GLN A 239 -25.23 10.88 14.99
C GLN A 239 -24.10 11.56 14.21
N LEU A 240 -24.26 11.73 12.92
CA LEU A 240 -23.28 12.31 12.01
C LEU A 240 -23.71 13.70 11.49
N ALA A 241 -24.66 14.34 12.14
CA ALA A 241 -25.15 15.66 11.76
C ALA A 241 -24.06 16.75 11.88
N VAL A 242 -24.13 17.75 11.00
CA VAL A 242 -23.16 18.83 10.86
C VAL A 242 -23.88 20.17 10.99
N ALA A 243 -23.32 21.08 11.78
CA ALA A 243 -23.84 22.45 11.86
C ALA A 243 -23.53 23.20 10.55
N MET A 244 -24.61 23.67 9.88
CA MET A 244 -24.44 24.48 8.66
C MET A 244 -24.12 25.96 8.98
N PRO A 245 -23.39 26.63 8.07
CA PRO A 245 -23.36 28.08 8.05
C PRO A 245 -24.78 28.61 7.81
N SER A 246 -25.39 29.16 8.82
CA SER A 246 -26.77 29.65 8.80
C SER A 246 -26.94 30.88 9.70
N SER A 247 -27.99 31.64 9.48
CA SER A 247 -28.26 32.77 10.35
C SER A 247 -28.54 32.31 11.80
N ARG A 248 -28.18 33.13 12.78
CA ARG A 248 -28.48 32.84 14.21
C ARG A 248 -29.97 32.70 14.49
N ARG A 249 -30.83 33.30 13.65
CA ARG A 249 -32.29 33.26 13.80
C ARG A 249 -32.90 31.93 13.34
N GLN A 250 -32.24 31.26 12.37
CA GLN A 250 -32.73 29.98 11.83
C GLN A 250 -31.55 29.00 11.71
N PRO A 251 -31.11 28.40 12.82
CA PRO A 251 -30.01 27.44 12.77
C PRO A 251 -30.43 26.17 12.03
N MET A 252 -29.59 25.75 11.05
CA MET A 252 -29.85 24.60 10.22
C MET A 252 -28.75 23.52 10.41
N LEU A 253 -29.16 22.27 10.26
CA LEU A 253 -28.29 21.12 10.24
C LEU A 253 -28.26 20.49 8.86
N ALA A 254 -27.09 20.08 8.42
CA ALA A 254 -26.92 19.12 7.37
C ALA A 254 -26.78 17.71 7.98
N ILE A 255 -27.61 16.80 7.55
CA ILE A 255 -27.57 15.41 8.02
C ILE A 255 -27.18 14.54 6.82
N PRO A 256 -26.07 13.79 6.88
CA PRO A 256 -25.62 12.96 5.77
C PRO A 256 -26.61 11.81 5.54
N THR A 257 -26.95 11.56 4.30
CA THR A 257 -27.75 10.41 3.87
C THR A 257 -26.91 9.23 3.43
N VAL A 258 -25.61 9.49 3.26
CA VAL A 258 -24.56 8.57 2.78
C VAL A 258 -23.32 8.67 3.66
N LEU A 259 -22.38 7.75 3.52
CA LEU A 259 -21.14 7.74 4.32
C LEU A 259 -20.38 9.06 4.17
N PRO A 260 -20.17 9.82 5.25
CA PRO A 260 -19.44 11.08 5.17
C PRO A 260 -17.93 10.90 5.21
N MET A 261 -17.21 11.83 4.59
CA MET A 261 -15.76 11.95 4.80
C MET A 261 -15.43 12.41 6.22
N GLY A 262 -14.41 11.81 6.84
CA GLY A 262 -13.96 12.12 8.19
C GLY A 262 -14.53 11.19 9.28
N TRP A 263 -15.54 10.39 9.00
CA TRP A 263 -16.00 9.37 9.92
C TRP A 263 -15.13 8.10 9.83
N LEU A 264 -14.70 7.60 11.00
CA LEU A 264 -13.75 6.47 11.13
C LEU A 264 -14.25 5.18 10.46
N GLU A 265 -15.55 4.94 10.46
CA GLU A 265 -16.17 3.74 9.88
C GLU A 265 -16.52 3.87 8.39
N SER A 266 -16.39 5.05 7.78
CA SER A 266 -16.63 5.18 6.34
C SER A 266 -15.72 4.30 5.48
N PRO A 267 -14.39 4.23 5.72
CA PRO A 267 -13.50 3.34 4.97
C PRO A 267 -13.86 1.86 5.08
N PRO A 268 -14.07 1.26 6.27
CA PRO A 268 -14.46 -0.14 6.37
C PRO A 268 -15.75 -0.50 5.62
N TYR A 269 -16.81 0.31 5.76
CA TYR A 269 -18.06 0.08 5.03
C TYR A 269 -17.88 0.15 3.52
N PHE A 270 -17.13 1.13 3.05
CA PHE A 270 -16.88 1.31 1.63
C PHE A 270 -16.00 0.20 1.06
N CYS A 271 -14.94 -0.20 1.79
CA CYS A 271 -14.08 -1.30 1.39
C CYS A 271 -14.81 -2.64 1.32
N MET A 272 -15.83 -2.87 2.17
CA MET A 272 -16.67 -4.06 2.01
C MET A 272 -17.31 -4.14 0.62
N ALA A 273 -17.76 -3.01 0.07
CA ALA A 273 -18.33 -2.97 -1.27
C ALA A 273 -17.27 -3.15 -2.36
N THR A 274 -16.19 -2.37 -2.30
CA THR A 274 -15.16 -2.39 -3.35
C THR A 274 -14.36 -3.69 -3.37
N GLU A 275 -14.06 -4.27 -2.20
CA GLU A 275 -13.40 -5.57 -2.09
C GLU A 275 -14.29 -6.69 -2.64
N THR A 276 -15.59 -6.68 -2.32
CA THR A 276 -16.54 -7.67 -2.85
C THR A 276 -16.67 -7.56 -4.37
N ILE A 277 -16.72 -6.34 -4.93
CA ILE A 277 -16.74 -6.13 -6.39
C ILE A 277 -15.49 -6.72 -7.05
N ALA A 278 -14.31 -6.47 -6.49
CA ALA A 278 -13.08 -6.96 -7.05
C ALA A 278 -12.99 -8.49 -6.99
N ASP A 279 -13.38 -9.11 -5.86
CA ASP A 279 -13.40 -10.57 -5.71
C ASP A 279 -14.44 -11.23 -6.61
N TYR A 280 -15.63 -10.64 -6.73
CA TYR A 280 -16.64 -11.11 -7.67
C TYR A 280 -16.15 -11.05 -9.12
N SER A 281 -15.45 -9.97 -9.48
CA SER A 281 -14.86 -9.82 -10.81
C SER A 281 -13.78 -10.85 -11.11
N ASN A 282 -13.06 -11.33 -10.08
CA ASN A 282 -12.04 -12.37 -10.23
C ASN A 282 -12.59 -13.78 -10.29
N ASN A 283 -13.58 -14.13 -9.46
CA ASN A 283 -13.92 -15.50 -9.14
C ASN A 283 -15.30 -15.96 -9.65
N ALA A 284 -16.20 -15.02 -9.97
CA ALA A 284 -17.50 -15.32 -10.55
C ALA A 284 -17.61 -14.71 -11.96
N PRO A 285 -17.10 -15.38 -12.98
CA PRO A 285 -17.15 -14.88 -14.34
C PRO A 285 -18.60 -14.78 -14.81
N ARG A 286 -19.08 -13.55 -14.92
CA ARG A 286 -20.38 -13.25 -15.50
C ARG A 286 -20.22 -13.14 -17.01
N GLN A 287 -20.97 -13.92 -17.75
CA GLN A 287 -21.09 -13.72 -19.19
C GLN A 287 -22.01 -12.52 -19.46
N LEU A 288 -21.46 -11.51 -20.11
CA LEU A 288 -22.19 -10.30 -20.47
C LEU A 288 -22.24 -10.18 -21.99
N PRO A 289 -23.40 -10.46 -22.59
CA PRO A 289 -23.54 -10.47 -24.06
C PRO A 289 -23.42 -9.08 -24.68
N THR A 290 -23.77 -8.05 -23.92
CA THR A 290 -23.78 -6.68 -24.40
C THR A 290 -22.64 -5.88 -23.80
N PRO A 291 -22.01 -4.95 -24.58
CA PRO A 291 -21.05 -4.01 -24.05
C PRO A 291 -21.66 -3.12 -22.97
N HIS A 292 -20.83 -2.68 -22.02
CA HIS A 292 -21.22 -1.64 -21.08
C HIS A 292 -21.35 -0.30 -21.83
N PHE A 293 -22.32 0.54 -21.47
CA PHE A 293 -22.60 1.80 -22.19
C PHE A 293 -21.42 2.78 -22.22
N GLN A 294 -20.49 2.72 -21.26
CA GLN A 294 -19.25 3.50 -21.23
C GLN A 294 -18.03 2.74 -21.78
N GLU A 295 -18.20 1.54 -22.32
CA GLU A 295 -17.08 0.70 -22.78
C GLU A 295 -16.37 1.27 -24.00
N ALA A 296 -17.12 1.89 -24.90
CA ALA A 296 -16.56 2.53 -26.10
C ALA A 296 -15.62 3.69 -25.74
N ASP A 297 -16.03 4.55 -24.80
CA ASP A 297 -15.20 5.66 -24.33
C ASP A 297 -13.94 5.16 -23.61
N ALA A 298 -14.07 4.10 -22.85
CA ALA A 298 -12.95 3.46 -22.18
C ALA A 298 -11.95 2.83 -23.15
N ALA A 299 -12.45 2.22 -24.25
CA ALA A 299 -11.63 1.56 -25.25
C ALA A 299 -10.94 2.52 -26.23
N ALA A 300 -11.43 3.75 -26.35
CA ALA A 300 -10.90 4.74 -27.31
C ALA A 300 -9.40 5.07 -27.10
N LEU A 301 -8.88 4.85 -25.91
CA LEU A 301 -7.48 5.10 -25.54
C LEU A 301 -6.72 3.81 -25.18
N ASP A 302 -7.23 2.64 -25.59
CA ASP A 302 -6.49 1.38 -25.43
C ASP A 302 -5.23 1.37 -26.28
N VAL A 303 -4.14 0.84 -25.71
CA VAL A 303 -2.92 0.52 -26.47
C VAL A 303 -3.15 -0.80 -27.22
N PRO A 304 -3.05 -0.83 -28.56
CA PRO A 304 -3.52 -1.96 -29.37
C PRO A 304 -2.63 -3.21 -29.30
N GLU A 305 -1.44 -3.14 -28.75
CA GLU A 305 -0.43 -4.22 -28.88
C GLU A 305 -0.53 -5.30 -27.80
N PHE A 306 -1.58 -6.11 -27.87
CA PHE A 306 -1.65 -7.35 -27.07
C PHE A 306 -0.77 -8.50 -27.62
N SER A 307 -0.16 -8.33 -28.80
CA SER A 307 0.67 -9.34 -29.48
C SER A 307 2.18 -9.11 -29.36
N ALA A 308 2.61 -8.07 -28.67
CA ALA A 308 4.04 -7.82 -28.44
C ALA A 308 4.69 -8.92 -27.58
N LEU A 309 5.98 -9.13 -27.79
CA LEU A 309 6.77 -10.03 -26.94
C LEU A 309 6.82 -9.48 -25.50
N ALA A 310 6.55 -10.33 -24.55
CA ALA A 310 6.61 -10.00 -23.14
C ALA A 310 7.89 -10.55 -22.49
N PRO A 311 8.55 -9.79 -21.61
CA PRO A 311 9.68 -10.32 -20.85
C PRO A 311 9.19 -11.38 -19.85
N SER A 312 9.98 -12.44 -19.68
CA SER A 312 9.77 -13.38 -18.59
C SER A 312 10.54 -12.91 -17.36
N LEU A 313 9.84 -12.68 -16.24
CA LEU A 313 10.50 -12.32 -14.98
C LEU A 313 10.87 -13.56 -14.16
N PHE A 314 10.17 -14.68 -14.38
CA PHE A 314 10.42 -15.95 -13.73
C PHE A 314 10.43 -17.12 -14.73
N PRO A 315 11.04 -18.26 -14.39
CA PRO A 315 11.00 -19.47 -15.21
C PRO A 315 9.55 -19.84 -15.58
N SER A 316 9.35 -20.32 -16.81
CA SER A 316 8.03 -20.66 -17.36
C SER A 316 7.25 -21.71 -16.54
N THR A 317 7.97 -22.59 -15.84
CA THR A 317 7.39 -23.60 -14.94
C THR A 317 6.67 -23.00 -13.73
N LEU A 318 6.94 -21.74 -13.40
CA LEU A 318 6.39 -21.03 -12.25
C LEU A 318 5.30 -20.03 -12.64
N THR A 319 5.12 -19.79 -13.93
CA THR A 319 4.16 -18.82 -14.44
C THR A 319 2.75 -19.42 -14.54
N PHE A 320 1.73 -18.55 -14.61
CA PHE A 320 0.34 -19.00 -14.75
C PHE A 320 0.13 -19.80 -16.04
N GLN A 321 -0.69 -20.86 -15.95
CA GLN A 321 -0.96 -21.69 -17.10
C GLN A 321 -2.04 -21.11 -18.03
N GLN A 322 -2.73 -20.07 -17.60
CA GLN A 322 -3.76 -19.36 -18.35
C GLN A 322 -3.41 -17.86 -18.47
N PRO A 323 -3.96 -17.17 -19.47
CA PRO A 323 -3.79 -15.73 -19.58
C PRO A 323 -4.21 -15.02 -18.28
N LEU A 324 -3.40 -14.05 -17.84
CA LEU A 324 -3.68 -13.33 -16.61
C LEU A 324 -5.00 -12.54 -16.75
N GLN A 325 -5.85 -12.70 -15.75
CA GLN A 325 -6.96 -11.81 -15.43
C GLN A 325 -6.97 -11.59 -13.91
N PHE A 326 -6.95 -10.35 -13.48
CA PHE A 326 -6.91 -10.03 -12.06
C PHE A 326 -7.43 -8.61 -11.81
N VAL A 327 -8.23 -8.45 -10.76
CA VAL A 327 -8.71 -7.16 -10.27
C VAL A 327 -8.30 -7.03 -8.82
N ASP A 328 -7.77 -5.88 -8.47
CA ASP A 328 -7.53 -5.45 -7.10
C ASP A 328 -8.10 -4.06 -6.87
N VAL A 329 -8.19 -3.63 -5.61
CA VAL A 329 -8.69 -2.31 -5.28
C VAL A 329 -7.92 -1.68 -4.13
N TYR A 330 -7.66 -0.39 -4.25
CA TYR A 330 -7.15 0.44 -3.17
C TYR A 330 -8.20 1.50 -2.82
N ILE A 331 -9.04 1.19 -1.85
CA ILE A 331 -10.18 1.99 -1.42
C ILE A 331 -11.17 2.23 -2.58
N ASP A 332 -10.97 3.28 -3.39
CA ASP A 332 -11.79 3.71 -4.52
C ASP A 332 -11.12 3.51 -5.89
N ASP A 333 -9.82 3.22 -5.91
CA ASP A 333 -9.03 2.96 -7.12
C ASP A 333 -9.06 1.46 -7.47
N PHE A 334 -9.85 1.04 -8.45
CA PHE A 334 -9.76 -0.31 -9.02
C PHE A 334 -8.57 -0.42 -9.96
N MET A 335 -7.83 -1.51 -9.85
CA MET A 335 -6.71 -1.85 -10.71
C MET A 335 -6.97 -3.21 -11.33
N ALA A 336 -6.94 -3.31 -12.65
CA ALA A 336 -7.08 -4.58 -13.34
C ALA A 336 -5.86 -4.90 -14.18
N LEU A 337 -5.57 -6.19 -14.30
CA LEU A 337 -4.47 -6.75 -15.09
C LEU A 337 -5.06 -7.78 -16.06
N ALA A 338 -4.65 -7.72 -17.32
CA ALA A 338 -5.06 -8.70 -18.32
C ALA A 338 -3.96 -8.96 -19.34
N GLN A 339 -3.93 -10.20 -19.84
CA GLN A 339 -3.23 -10.60 -21.04
C GLN A 339 -4.27 -11.02 -22.08
N THR A 340 -3.97 -10.88 -23.34
CA THR A 340 -4.83 -11.12 -24.51
C THR A 340 -6.06 -10.21 -24.60
N LEU A 341 -6.39 -9.77 -25.80
CA LEU A 341 -7.51 -8.86 -26.07
C LEU A 341 -8.88 -9.41 -25.60
N PRO A 342 -9.24 -10.70 -25.84
CA PRO A 342 -10.52 -11.24 -25.37
C PRO A 342 -10.65 -11.20 -23.85
N VAL A 343 -9.59 -11.55 -23.10
CA VAL A 343 -9.56 -11.51 -21.63
C VAL A 343 -9.70 -10.08 -21.13
N ALA A 344 -8.97 -9.15 -21.73
CA ALA A 344 -8.99 -7.75 -21.37
C ALA A 344 -10.39 -7.12 -21.58
N THR A 345 -11.01 -7.36 -22.72
CA THR A 345 -12.37 -6.87 -23.03
C THR A 345 -13.39 -7.41 -22.05
N ASN A 346 -13.39 -8.73 -21.81
CA ASN A 346 -14.31 -9.36 -20.85
C ASN A 346 -14.12 -8.87 -19.43
N LEU A 347 -12.86 -8.72 -18.99
CA LEU A 347 -12.55 -8.27 -17.61
C LEU A 347 -13.01 -6.82 -17.39
N ARG A 348 -12.72 -5.90 -18.34
CA ARG A 348 -13.17 -4.50 -18.28
C ARG A 348 -14.69 -4.44 -18.22
N ARG A 349 -15.38 -5.08 -19.15
CA ARG A 349 -16.85 -5.12 -19.22
C ARG A 349 -17.45 -5.62 -17.90
N ARG A 350 -16.97 -6.74 -17.41
CA ARG A 350 -17.39 -7.35 -16.13
C ARG A 350 -17.19 -6.41 -14.95
N LEU A 351 -16.01 -5.80 -14.85
CA LEU A 351 -15.71 -4.86 -13.76
C LEU A 351 -16.62 -3.64 -13.80
N MET A 352 -16.84 -3.04 -14.98
CA MET A 352 -17.71 -1.88 -15.14
C MET A 352 -19.17 -2.21 -14.76
N PHE A 353 -19.69 -3.35 -15.18
CA PHE A 353 -21.03 -3.81 -14.79
C PHE A 353 -21.12 -4.08 -13.29
N ASN A 354 -20.12 -4.75 -12.69
CA ASN A 354 -20.12 -5.04 -11.25
C ASN A 354 -20.04 -3.76 -10.40
N ILE A 355 -19.30 -2.75 -10.84
CA ILE A 355 -19.29 -1.42 -10.21
C ILE A 355 -20.69 -0.79 -10.28
N ASN A 356 -21.35 -0.86 -11.43
CA ASN A 356 -22.68 -0.31 -11.59
C ASN A 356 -23.74 -1.07 -10.81
N ASP A 357 -23.66 -2.39 -10.73
CA ASP A 357 -24.57 -3.21 -9.95
C ASP A 357 -24.59 -2.82 -8.47
N VAL A 358 -23.45 -2.40 -7.95
CA VAL A 358 -23.35 -1.98 -6.53
C VAL A 358 -23.61 -0.49 -6.34
N PHE A 359 -23.10 0.37 -7.21
CA PHE A 359 -23.06 1.81 -6.94
C PHE A 359 -23.99 2.67 -7.80
N ARG A 360 -24.48 2.16 -8.93
CA ARG A 360 -25.42 2.91 -9.76
C ARG A 360 -26.85 2.78 -9.24
N PRO A 361 -27.61 3.86 -9.06
CA PRO A 361 -29.02 3.79 -8.67
C PRO A 361 -29.86 3.04 -9.71
N ASN A 362 -30.88 2.28 -9.27
CA ASN A 362 -31.75 1.48 -10.17
C ASN A 362 -32.65 2.35 -11.09
N SER A 363 -33.05 3.51 -10.63
CA SER A 363 -33.82 4.47 -11.41
C SER A 363 -32.97 5.68 -11.72
N LEU A 364 -32.36 5.70 -12.92
CA LEU A 364 -32.07 7.00 -13.52
C LEU A 364 -33.39 7.47 -14.08
N PRO A 365 -33.87 8.70 -13.80
CA PRO A 365 -34.95 9.29 -14.57
C PRO A 365 -34.53 9.27 -16.03
N SER A 366 -35.49 9.00 -16.93
CA SER A 366 -35.28 9.09 -18.36
C SER A 366 -34.87 10.53 -18.79
N ASP A 367 -35.09 11.49 -17.93
CA ASP A 367 -34.63 12.87 -18.09
C ASP A 367 -33.21 13.05 -17.53
N PHE A 368 -32.24 13.06 -18.41
CA PHE A 368 -30.87 13.46 -18.13
C PHE A 368 -30.70 14.92 -17.66
N THR A 369 -31.76 15.64 -17.45
CA THR A 369 -31.78 17.02 -16.99
C THR A 369 -31.57 17.18 -15.48
N GLU A 370 -31.65 16.10 -14.68
CA GLU A 370 -31.25 16.18 -13.27
C GLU A 370 -29.75 16.02 -13.10
N PRO A 371 -29.03 17.08 -12.73
CA PRO A 371 -27.57 17.05 -12.52
C PRO A 371 -27.11 16.22 -11.30
N VAL A 372 -28.03 15.50 -10.70
CA VAL A 372 -27.92 14.94 -9.34
C VAL A 372 -27.24 13.58 -9.29
N ARG A 373 -26.97 12.94 -10.45
CA ARG A 373 -26.45 11.58 -10.45
C ARG A 373 -25.24 11.43 -11.34
N ARG A 374 -24.09 11.62 -10.74
CA ARG A 374 -22.87 11.20 -11.42
C ARG A 374 -22.84 9.67 -11.49
N GLU A 375 -22.51 9.16 -12.66
CA GLU A 375 -22.23 7.76 -12.85
C GLU A 375 -21.11 7.32 -11.87
N PRO A 376 -21.13 6.08 -11.37
CA PRO A 376 -20.04 5.58 -10.51
C PRO A 376 -18.68 5.66 -11.18
N ILE A 377 -18.61 5.42 -12.48
CA ILE A 377 -17.41 5.56 -13.29
C ILE A 377 -17.43 6.95 -13.93
N SER A 378 -16.43 7.76 -13.64
CA SER A 378 -16.37 9.16 -14.07
C SER A 378 -16.11 9.30 -15.56
N GLN A 379 -17.08 9.82 -16.32
CA GLN A 379 -16.91 10.11 -17.75
C GLN A 379 -15.70 11.01 -18.04
N LYS A 380 -15.48 12.03 -17.18
CA LYS A 380 -14.30 12.90 -17.30
C LYS A 380 -12.99 12.13 -17.21
N LYS A 381 -12.90 11.14 -16.35
CA LYS A 381 -11.68 10.33 -16.18
C LYS A 381 -11.53 9.29 -17.28
N LEU A 382 -12.63 8.73 -17.79
CA LEU A 382 -12.61 7.89 -18.99
C LEU A 382 -11.97 8.62 -20.17
N ASN A 383 -12.38 9.86 -20.40
CA ASN A 383 -11.82 10.71 -21.46
C ASN A 383 -10.33 11.08 -21.21
N GLN A 384 -9.82 10.84 -20.00
CA GLN A 384 -8.40 11.03 -19.63
C GLN A 384 -7.61 9.72 -19.64
N GLY A 385 -8.24 8.62 -19.98
CA GLY A 385 -7.63 7.30 -20.11
C GLY A 385 -7.82 6.38 -18.91
N ASP A 386 -8.76 6.68 -18.00
CA ASP A 386 -9.24 5.67 -17.04
C ASP A 386 -9.99 4.57 -17.81
N ALA A 387 -9.95 3.36 -17.28
CA ALA A 387 -10.51 2.15 -17.87
C ALA A 387 -9.93 1.76 -19.24
N SER A 388 -8.90 2.45 -19.75
CA SER A 388 -8.15 2.02 -20.93
C SER A 388 -6.99 1.08 -20.57
N TRP A 389 -6.71 0.12 -21.43
CA TRP A 389 -5.61 -0.83 -21.27
C TRP A 389 -4.29 -0.22 -21.74
N LYS A 390 -3.25 -0.29 -20.91
CA LYS A 390 -1.90 0.25 -21.18
C LYS A 390 -0.84 -0.68 -20.60
N THR A 391 0.33 -0.73 -21.19
CA THR A 391 1.48 -1.45 -20.64
C THR A 391 2.24 -0.63 -19.60
N THR A 392 2.05 0.72 -19.63
CA THR A 392 2.64 1.63 -18.65
C THR A 392 1.56 2.47 -17.99
N GLY A 393 1.49 2.45 -16.66
CA GLY A 393 0.44 3.17 -15.93
C GLY A 393 0.85 3.54 -14.51
N THR A 394 0.20 4.58 -13.97
CA THR A 394 0.43 5.01 -12.58
C THR A 394 -0.48 4.23 -11.63
N ILE A 395 0.11 3.42 -10.77
CA ILE A 395 -0.55 2.66 -9.71
C ILE A 395 -0.08 3.18 -8.36
N LEU A 396 -1.00 3.65 -7.53
CA LEU A 396 -0.74 4.16 -6.18
C LEU A 396 0.43 5.17 -6.09
N GLY A 397 0.56 6.00 -7.13
CA GLY A 397 1.61 7.01 -7.21
C GLY A 397 2.97 6.50 -7.71
N TRP A 398 3.04 5.27 -8.20
CA TRP A 398 4.20 4.69 -8.87
C TRP A 398 3.91 4.46 -10.36
N LEU A 399 4.86 4.78 -11.21
CA LEU A 399 4.81 4.44 -12.62
C LEU A 399 5.30 3.01 -12.79
N VAL A 400 4.39 2.12 -13.18
CA VAL A 400 4.65 0.69 -13.43
C VAL A 400 4.73 0.49 -14.94
N ASP A 401 5.79 -0.10 -15.41
CA ASP A 401 6.00 -0.53 -16.79
C ASP A 401 6.08 -2.05 -16.82
N THR A 402 5.08 -2.69 -17.41
CA THR A 402 4.98 -4.15 -17.44
C THR A 402 5.85 -4.80 -18.51
N VAL A 403 6.20 -4.05 -19.56
CA VAL A 403 7.11 -4.52 -20.63
C VAL A 403 8.55 -4.42 -20.18
N ALA A 404 8.94 -3.28 -19.58
CA ALA A 404 10.27 -3.13 -19.00
C ALA A 404 10.43 -3.92 -17.68
N GLY A 405 9.34 -4.40 -17.09
CA GLY A 405 9.36 -5.07 -15.79
C GLY A 405 9.83 -4.17 -14.64
N THR A 406 9.51 -2.87 -14.67
CA THR A 406 10.07 -1.88 -13.75
C THR A 406 9.02 -1.02 -13.06
N VAL A 407 9.43 -0.47 -11.92
CA VAL A 407 8.67 0.51 -11.13
C VAL A 407 9.53 1.76 -10.93
N ARG A 408 8.96 2.94 -11.21
CA ARG A 408 9.63 4.24 -11.09
C ARG A 408 8.82 5.20 -10.24
N LEU A 409 9.51 6.06 -9.50
CA LEU A 409 8.86 7.21 -8.90
C LEU A 409 8.64 8.29 -9.98
N PRO A 410 7.41 8.85 -10.13
CA PRO A 410 7.18 9.93 -11.08
C PRO A 410 8.13 11.12 -10.82
N PRO A 411 8.68 11.77 -11.85
CA PRO A 411 9.70 12.82 -11.70
C PRO A 411 9.31 13.93 -10.70
N HIS A 412 8.10 14.45 -10.79
CA HIS A 412 7.60 15.50 -9.89
C HIS A 412 7.55 15.08 -8.41
N ARG A 413 7.44 13.78 -8.12
CA ARG A 413 7.48 13.25 -6.75
C ARG A 413 8.90 13.13 -6.24
N LEU A 414 9.79 12.69 -7.12
CA LEU A 414 11.21 12.59 -6.81
C LEU A 414 11.81 13.97 -6.50
N GLU A 415 11.54 14.97 -7.34
CA GLU A 415 11.95 16.36 -7.14
C GLU A 415 11.43 16.92 -5.80
N ARG A 416 10.15 16.69 -5.51
CA ARG A 416 9.56 17.12 -4.24
C ARG A 416 10.21 16.46 -3.03
N LEU A 417 10.51 15.17 -3.11
CA LEU A 417 11.18 14.44 -2.04
C LEU A 417 12.62 14.95 -1.84
N SER A 418 13.37 15.11 -2.92
CA SER A 418 14.73 15.62 -2.90
C SER A 418 14.80 17.03 -2.30
N SER A 419 13.85 17.90 -2.67
CA SER A 419 13.72 19.25 -2.09
C SER A 419 13.42 19.21 -0.58
N LEU A 420 12.49 18.35 -0.14
CA LEU A 420 12.17 18.21 1.29
C LEU A 420 13.36 17.70 2.11
N LEU A 421 14.09 16.70 1.61
CA LEU A 421 15.26 16.15 2.29
C LEU A 421 16.37 17.19 2.38
N SER A 422 16.68 17.88 1.28
CA SER A 422 17.70 18.91 1.24
C SER A 422 17.39 20.08 2.19
N ASP A 423 16.14 20.57 2.18
CA ASP A 423 15.67 21.63 3.06
C ASP A 423 15.87 21.28 4.55
N LEU A 424 15.48 20.08 4.96
CA LEU A 424 15.58 19.62 6.35
C LEU A 424 17.03 19.44 6.79
N MET A 425 17.88 18.92 5.90
CA MET A 425 19.30 18.73 6.16
C MET A 425 20.05 20.07 6.29
N CYS A 426 19.71 21.06 5.46
CA CYS A 426 20.29 22.40 5.53
C CYS A 426 19.85 23.13 6.79
N ARG A 427 18.56 23.13 7.12
CA ARG A 427 18.02 23.84 8.28
C ARG A 427 18.34 23.18 9.61
N ARG A 428 18.60 21.87 9.62
CA ARG A 428 18.79 21.03 10.81
C ARG A 428 17.65 21.16 11.83
N SER A 429 16.48 21.58 11.36
CA SER A 429 15.27 21.75 12.19
C SER A 429 14.01 21.49 11.35
N SER A 430 12.94 21.11 12.01
CA SER A 430 11.65 20.85 11.37
C SER A 430 10.49 21.30 12.25
N SER A 431 9.34 21.61 11.66
CA SER A 431 8.07 21.65 12.38
C SER A 431 7.40 20.28 12.36
N VAL A 432 6.51 20.01 13.32
CA VAL A 432 5.73 18.76 13.37
C VAL A 432 4.96 18.54 12.06
N THR A 433 4.36 19.59 11.50
CA THR A 433 3.66 19.52 10.20
C THR A 433 4.59 19.17 9.05
N GLN A 434 5.77 19.75 8.98
CA GLN A 434 6.76 19.47 7.94
C GLN A 434 7.27 18.04 8.05
N TRP A 435 7.47 17.57 9.29
CA TRP A 435 7.90 16.19 9.58
C TRP A 435 6.85 15.16 9.17
N HIS A 436 5.57 15.41 9.47
CA HIS A 436 4.47 14.54 8.97
C HIS A 436 4.43 14.48 7.45
N ARG A 437 4.68 15.59 6.77
CA ARG A 437 4.73 15.62 5.29
C ARG A 437 5.87 14.76 4.77
N LEU A 438 7.07 14.87 5.33
CA LEU A 438 8.21 14.05 4.97
C LEU A 438 7.89 12.57 5.16
N LEU A 439 7.40 12.17 6.34
CA LEU A 439 7.05 10.78 6.62
C LEU A 439 6.00 10.22 5.66
N GLY A 440 5.05 11.05 5.24
CA GLY A 440 4.04 10.66 4.23
C GLY A 440 4.66 10.35 2.87
N GLU A 441 5.60 11.19 2.39
CA GLU A 441 6.31 10.95 1.13
C GLU A 441 7.19 9.70 1.21
N LEU A 442 7.95 9.55 2.28
CA LEU A 442 8.83 8.40 2.47
C LEU A 442 8.06 7.07 2.58
N ARG A 443 6.92 7.05 3.28
CA ARG A 443 6.07 5.85 3.37
C ARG A 443 5.58 5.38 2.01
N SER A 444 5.23 6.31 1.14
CA SER A 444 4.83 5.93 -0.22
C SER A 444 6.03 5.47 -1.07
N MET A 445 7.24 5.96 -0.79
CA MET A 445 8.47 5.57 -1.48
C MET A 445 8.91 4.14 -1.14
N VAL A 446 8.69 3.71 0.09
CA VAL A 446 9.09 2.37 0.57
C VAL A 446 8.43 1.24 -0.22
N LEU A 447 7.27 1.46 -0.80
CA LEU A 447 6.54 0.42 -1.55
C LEU A 447 7.35 -0.19 -2.70
N ALA A 448 8.29 0.58 -3.27
CA ALA A 448 9.17 0.10 -4.33
C ALA A 448 10.67 0.18 -3.96
N LEU A 449 10.97 0.15 -2.68
CA LEU A 449 12.33 0.16 -2.15
C LEU A 449 12.59 -1.11 -1.33
N PRO A 450 13.30 -2.12 -1.87
CA PRO A 450 13.58 -3.34 -1.14
C PRO A 450 14.27 -3.06 0.21
N GLY A 451 13.68 -3.53 1.31
CA GLY A 451 14.21 -3.33 2.67
C GLY A 451 14.04 -1.92 3.26
N GLY A 452 13.40 -0.99 2.54
CA GLY A 452 13.23 0.40 2.99
C GLY A 452 12.31 0.57 4.19
N GLU A 453 11.49 -0.43 4.51
CA GLU A 453 10.54 -0.38 5.63
C GLU A 453 11.23 -0.15 7.00
N GLY A 454 12.44 -0.70 7.20
CA GLY A 454 13.22 -0.55 8.42
C GLY A 454 13.78 0.86 8.67
N LEU A 455 13.79 1.68 7.65
CA LEU A 455 14.39 3.02 7.71
C LEU A 455 13.48 4.06 8.38
N PHE A 456 12.26 3.70 8.75
CA PHE A 456 11.31 4.60 9.38
C PHE A 456 11.47 4.74 10.88
N SER A 457 11.97 3.73 11.57
CA SER A 457 11.97 3.68 13.03
C SER A 457 12.62 4.91 13.66
N PRO A 458 13.81 5.38 13.24
CA PRO A 458 14.43 6.58 13.81
C PRO A 458 13.60 7.85 13.54
N LEU A 459 13.02 7.96 12.34
CA LEU A 459 12.20 9.12 11.97
C LEU A 459 10.86 9.13 12.73
N GLN A 460 10.30 7.96 12.99
CA GLN A 460 9.09 7.81 13.79
C GLN A 460 9.35 8.14 15.26
N ALA A 461 10.49 7.72 15.80
CA ALA A 461 10.91 8.04 17.16
C ALA A 461 11.11 9.57 17.35
N GLU A 462 11.70 10.26 16.37
CA GLU A 462 11.81 11.72 16.36
C GLU A 462 10.42 12.37 16.44
N LEU A 463 9.46 11.91 15.66
CA LEU A 463 8.08 12.40 15.73
C LEU A 463 7.45 12.21 17.11
N GLN A 464 7.65 11.03 17.74
CA GLN A 464 7.09 10.75 19.07
C GLN A 464 7.69 11.64 20.15
N ARG A 465 9.02 11.93 20.12
CA ARG A 465 9.66 12.86 21.04
C ARG A 465 9.04 14.28 21.00
N HIS A 466 8.58 14.69 19.84
CA HIS A 466 8.04 16.04 19.62
C HIS A 466 6.51 16.08 19.45
N ARG A 467 5.80 14.97 19.74
CA ARG A 467 4.35 14.83 19.53
C ARG A 467 3.49 15.88 20.24
N GLN A 468 3.95 16.38 21.40
CA GLN A 468 3.21 17.33 22.21
C GLN A 468 3.41 18.80 21.76
N LEU A 469 4.33 19.06 20.86
CA LEU A 469 4.55 20.39 20.33
C LEU A 469 3.37 20.84 19.45
N SER A 470 3.11 22.13 19.43
CA SER A 470 2.14 22.67 18.46
C SER A 470 2.60 22.38 17.02
N PRO A 471 1.67 22.18 16.07
CA PRO A 471 2.00 21.74 14.71
C PRO A 471 3.02 22.60 13.96
N LEU A 472 3.07 23.91 14.24
CA LEU A 472 3.96 24.86 13.59
C LEU A 472 5.26 25.10 14.36
N ARG A 473 5.35 24.63 15.61
CA ARG A 473 6.57 24.83 16.41
C ARG A 473 7.72 24.02 15.82
N SER A 474 8.85 24.68 15.63
CA SER A 474 10.08 24.06 15.14
C SER A 474 10.84 23.38 16.28
N PHE A 475 11.49 22.27 15.96
CA PHE A 475 12.38 21.51 16.84
C PHE A 475 13.71 21.19 16.11
N PRO A 476 14.83 21.11 16.81
CA PRO A 476 16.11 20.72 16.22
C PRO A 476 16.11 19.23 15.90
N LEU A 477 16.79 18.83 14.84
CA LEU A 477 17.00 17.45 14.45
C LEU A 477 18.27 16.89 15.11
N SER A 478 18.16 15.69 15.68
CA SER A 478 19.32 14.99 16.27
C SER A 478 20.33 14.57 15.20
N ALA A 479 21.59 14.35 15.60
CA ALA A 479 22.64 13.85 14.70
C ALA A 479 22.23 12.51 14.04
N THR A 480 21.66 11.59 14.82
CA THR A 480 21.13 10.30 14.32
C THR A 480 20.04 10.52 13.27
N THR A 481 19.13 11.45 13.50
CA THR A 481 18.07 11.78 12.55
C THR A 481 18.65 12.37 11.25
N LEU A 482 19.63 13.27 11.35
CA LEU A 482 20.30 13.84 10.16
C LEU A 482 21.05 12.77 9.35
N GLN A 483 21.70 11.83 10.02
CA GLN A 483 22.34 10.68 9.37
C GLN A 483 21.31 9.81 8.66
N CYS A 484 20.15 9.55 9.29
CA CYS A 484 19.06 8.81 8.66
C CYS A 484 18.50 9.54 7.42
N LEU A 485 18.35 10.87 7.47
CA LEU A 485 17.92 11.66 6.31
C LEU A 485 18.94 11.62 5.17
N GLN A 486 20.24 11.59 5.48
CA GLN A 486 21.29 11.39 4.48
C GLN A 486 21.16 10.05 3.78
N GLN A 487 20.88 8.95 4.50
CA GLN A 487 20.64 7.65 3.90
C GLN A 487 19.42 7.67 2.96
N TRP A 488 18.34 8.31 3.39
CA TRP A 488 17.15 8.47 2.54
C TRP A 488 17.46 9.29 1.27
N ARG A 489 18.33 10.29 1.36
CA ARG A 489 18.77 11.06 0.19
C ARG A 489 19.52 10.18 -0.81
N LEU A 490 20.46 9.35 -0.35
CA LEU A 490 21.21 8.43 -1.19
C LEU A 490 20.28 7.40 -1.87
N LEU A 491 19.31 6.87 -1.13
CA LEU A 491 18.31 5.95 -1.68
C LEU A 491 17.41 6.62 -2.72
N ALA A 492 16.99 7.88 -2.48
CA ALA A 492 16.21 8.65 -3.44
C ALA A 492 16.99 8.91 -4.74
N GLN A 493 18.27 9.24 -4.64
CA GLN A 493 19.16 9.37 -5.81
C GLN A 493 19.26 8.05 -6.57
N SER A 494 19.53 6.95 -5.87
CA SER A 494 19.58 5.64 -6.51
C SER A 494 18.27 5.22 -7.20
N LEU A 495 17.10 5.69 -6.73
CA LEU A 495 15.81 5.47 -7.43
C LEU A 495 15.65 6.35 -8.66
N ALA A 496 16.32 7.52 -8.70
CA ALA A 496 16.37 8.37 -9.89
C ALA A 496 17.23 7.73 -10.98
N ASP A 497 18.40 7.26 -10.60
CA ASP A 497 19.40 6.73 -11.52
C ASP A 497 18.96 5.38 -12.12
N ARG A 498 18.35 4.52 -11.32
CA ARG A 498 17.91 3.20 -11.72
C ARG A 498 16.48 2.88 -11.24
N PRO A 499 15.55 2.52 -12.16
CA PRO A 499 14.24 1.99 -11.79
C PRO A 499 14.39 0.72 -10.94
N THR A 500 13.43 0.47 -10.07
CA THR A 500 13.37 -0.80 -9.35
C THR A 500 12.75 -1.87 -10.25
N ALA A 501 13.43 -2.99 -10.43
CA ALA A 501 12.84 -4.11 -11.15
C ALA A 501 11.72 -4.76 -10.33
N ILE A 502 10.65 -5.20 -10.98
CA ILE A 502 9.55 -5.91 -10.30
C ILE A 502 10.08 -7.18 -9.62
N ALA A 503 11.04 -7.86 -10.23
CA ALA A 503 11.70 -9.02 -9.66
C ALA A 503 12.46 -8.73 -8.36
N ASP A 504 12.91 -7.49 -8.13
CA ASP A 504 13.56 -7.11 -6.87
C ASP A 504 12.54 -6.93 -5.72
N LEU A 505 11.26 -6.73 -6.05
CA LEU A 505 10.15 -6.50 -5.10
C LEU A 505 9.31 -7.75 -4.85
N VAL A 506 9.24 -8.64 -5.82
CA VAL A 506 8.43 -9.86 -5.74
C VAL A 506 9.36 -11.04 -5.46
N PRO A 507 9.25 -11.69 -4.29
CA PRO A 507 10.06 -12.87 -4.03
C PRO A 507 9.66 -14.00 -4.98
N GLY A 508 10.64 -14.42 -5.77
CA GLY A 508 10.59 -15.65 -6.55
C GLY A 508 10.96 -16.87 -5.70
N PRO A 509 11.04 -18.05 -6.29
CA PRO A 509 11.63 -19.20 -5.61
C PRO A 509 13.09 -18.90 -5.29
N PRO A 510 13.60 -19.34 -4.13
CA PRO A 510 14.95 -19.01 -3.71
C PRO A 510 16.01 -19.75 -4.57
N HIS A 511 17.01 -19.01 -4.99
CA HIS A 511 18.23 -19.58 -5.58
C HIS A 511 19.12 -20.23 -4.53
N PHE A 512 19.12 -19.65 -3.31
CA PHE A 512 19.82 -20.19 -2.17
C PHE A 512 18.89 -20.25 -0.95
N VAL A 513 18.99 -21.36 -0.23
CA VAL A 513 18.34 -21.54 1.07
C VAL A 513 19.42 -21.79 2.11
N GLY A 514 19.41 -21.07 3.20
CA GLY A 514 20.46 -21.20 4.20
C GLY A 514 19.98 -20.98 5.61
N ALA A 515 20.88 -21.13 6.55
CA ALA A 515 20.65 -20.84 7.96
C ALA A 515 21.90 -20.19 8.57
N CYS A 516 21.70 -19.34 9.53
CA CYS A 516 22.75 -18.65 10.28
C CYS A 516 22.51 -18.73 11.78
N ASP A 517 23.57 -18.53 12.51
CA ASP A 517 23.59 -18.52 13.98
C ASP A 517 24.62 -17.54 14.51
N ALA A 518 24.41 -17.05 15.74
CA ALA A 518 25.38 -16.25 16.46
C ALA A 518 25.58 -16.80 17.87
N SER A 519 26.82 -16.93 18.26
CA SER A 519 27.25 -17.26 19.61
C SER A 519 27.94 -16.05 20.29
N GLY A 520 28.34 -16.18 21.53
CA GLY A 520 29.19 -15.17 22.18
C GLY A 520 30.59 -15.05 21.56
N ALA A 521 31.07 -16.07 20.83
CA ALA A 521 32.40 -16.11 20.23
C ALA A 521 32.42 -15.55 18.80
N GLY A 522 31.31 -15.67 18.09
CA GLY A 522 31.24 -15.25 16.68
C GLY A 522 29.92 -15.64 16.01
N MET A 523 29.90 -15.54 14.74
CA MET A 523 28.72 -15.86 13.91
C MET A 523 29.13 -16.74 12.71
N GLY A 524 28.16 -17.49 12.17
CA GLY A 524 28.38 -18.36 11.02
C GLY A 524 27.09 -18.82 10.37
N GLY A 525 27.23 -19.49 9.23
CA GLY A 525 26.05 -20.00 8.54
C GLY A 525 26.40 -20.81 7.29
N VAL A 526 25.35 -21.35 6.70
CA VAL A 526 25.44 -22.21 5.53
C VAL A 526 24.44 -21.82 4.46
N TRP A 527 24.83 -21.95 3.20
CA TRP A 527 23.98 -21.75 2.03
C TRP A 527 23.94 -23.01 1.17
N PHE A 528 22.74 -23.40 0.81
CA PHE A 528 22.47 -24.50 -0.13
C PHE A 528 21.93 -23.91 -1.43
N PRO A 529 22.55 -24.17 -2.57
CA PRO A 529 22.01 -23.81 -3.86
C PRO A 529 20.74 -24.63 -4.16
N SER A 530 19.75 -24.02 -4.76
CA SER A 530 18.62 -24.73 -5.36
C SER A 530 18.95 -25.10 -6.81
N SER A 531 18.02 -25.80 -7.46
CA SER A 531 18.10 -26.08 -8.89
C SER A 531 18.09 -24.84 -9.80
N LEU A 532 17.86 -23.66 -9.23
CA LEU A 532 17.87 -22.38 -9.93
C LEU A 532 19.21 -21.65 -9.82
N ALA A 533 20.10 -22.10 -8.93
CA ALA A 533 21.43 -21.54 -8.81
C ALA A 533 22.31 -22.01 -9.99
N ALA A 534 23.12 -21.11 -10.53
CA ALA A 534 24.02 -21.43 -11.63
C ALA A 534 25.18 -22.37 -11.18
N ASP A 535 25.59 -22.26 -9.92
CA ASP A 535 26.59 -23.10 -9.28
C ASP A 535 25.93 -23.98 -8.22
N PRO A 536 26.03 -25.34 -8.32
CA PRO A 536 25.45 -26.25 -7.34
C PRO A 536 26.28 -26.38 -6.06
N THR A 537 27.32 -25.58 -5.87
CA THR A 537 28.21 -25.64 -4.71
C THR A 537 27.53 -25.13 -3.44
N PRO A 538 27.53 -25.90 -2.34
CA PRO A 538 27.11 -25.42 -1.04
C PRO A 538 28.21 -24.57 -0.39
N TYR A 539 27.81 -23.54 0.35
CA TYR A 539 28.74 -22.62 0.99
C TYR A 539 28.59 -22.63 2.50
N VAL A 540 29.73 -22.50 3.19
CA VAL A 540 29.83 -22.26 4.62
C VAL A 540 30.61 -20.98 4.87
N TRP A 541 30.27 -20.23 5.90
CA TRP A 541 31.00 -19.04 6.31
C TRP A 541 31.00 -18.93 7.84
N ARG A 542 32.02 -18.25 8.39
CA ARG A 542 32.12 -17.94 9.81
C ARG A 542 32.89 -16.65 10.01
N PHE A 543 32.63 -15.97 11.14
CA PHE A 543 33.36 -14.77 11.52
C PHE A 543 33.45 -14.65 13.05
N PRO A 544 34.68 -14.63 13.65
CA PRO A 544 34.87 -14.43 15.08
C PRO A 544 34.59 -12.97 15.44
N PHE A 545 33.90 -12.73 16.56
CA PHE A 545 33.70 -11.37 17.01
C PHE A 545 35.01 -10.77 17.56
N PRO A 546 35.28 -9.47 17.24
CA PRO A 546 36.41 -8.76 17.84
C PRO A 546 36.28 -8.68 19.36
N ALA A 547 37.42 -8.66 20.08
CA ALA A 547 37.45 -8.61 21.55
C ALA A 547 36.61 -7.44 22.14
N ALA A 548 36.54 -6.31 21.47
CA ALA A 548 35.70 -5.18 21.88
C ALA A 548 34.19 -5.51 21.87
N VAL A 549 33.74 -6.31 20.90
CA VAL A 549 32.34 -6.76 20.81
C VAL A 549 32.05 -7.79 21.91
N THR A 550 32.92 -8.77 22.09
CA THR A 550 32.76 -9.80 23.14
C THR A 550 32.78 -9.20 24.54
N ALA A 551 33.60 -8.18 24.79
CA ALA A 551 33.63 -7.45 26.06
C ALA A 551 32.33 -6.64 26.32
N ALA A 552 31.59 -6.26 25.32
CA ALA A 552 30.33 -5.51 25.41
C ALA A 552 29.09 -6.40 25.51
N LEU A 553 29.24 -7.73 25.48
CA LEU A 553 28.11 -8.66 25.56
C LEU A 553 27.46 -8.67 26.93
N VAL A 554 26.13 -8.73 26.94
CA VAL A 554 25.34 -9.03 28.14
C VAL A 554 25.56 -10.48 28.53
N SER A 555 26.10 -10.73 29.69
CA SER A 555 26.34 -12.07 30.24
C SER A 555 26.17 -12.08 31.75
N SER A 556 26.24 -13.26 32.38
CA SER A 556 26.27 -13.38 33.85
C SER A 556 27.47 -12.67 34.45
N SER A 557 28.60 -12.64 33.79
CA SER A 557 29.81 -11.89 34.20
C SER A 557 29.80 -10.41 33.80
N ASN A 558 28.94 -9.99 32.86
CA ASN A 558 28.75 -8.59 32.43
C ASN A 558 27.26 -8.25 32.28
N PRO A 559 26.50 -8.11 33.36
CA PRO A 559 25.07 -7.77 33.30
C PRO A 559 24.81 -6.38 32.73
N SER A 560 25.78 -5.49 32.77
CA SER A 560 25.72 -4.11 32.21
C SER A 560 26.14 -4.02 30.74
N GLY A 561 26.38 -5.11 30.08
CA GLY A 561 26.70 -5.15 28.66
C GLY A 561 25.62 -4.48 27.80
N THR A 562 26.04 -3.96 26.66
CA THR A 562 25.16 -3.22 25.74
C THR A 562 24.65 -4.05 24.58
N ILE A 563 25.26 -5.21 24.30
CA ILE A 563 24.97 -6.08 23.18
C ILE A 563 24.33 -7.38 23.68
N ASN A 564 23.08 -7.63 23.31
CA ASN A 564 22.38 -8.87 23.64
C ASN A 564 22.38 -9.89 22.48
N ASN A 565 22.04 -11.16 22.79
CA ASN A 565 22.04 -12.22 21.79
C ASN A 565 21.16 -11.94 20.57
N SER A 566 19.97 -11.36 20.77
CA SER A 566 19.08 -11.04 19.64
C SER A 566 19.69 -10.00 18.68
N MET A 567 20.56 -9.12 19.19
CA MET A 567 21.31 -8.18 18.35
C MET A 567 22.36 -8.90 17.51
N LEU A 568 23.08 -9.87 18.11
CA LEU A 568 24.07 -10.70 17.40
C LEU A 568 23.40 -11.53 16.30
N GLU A 569 22.26 -12.14 16.59
CA GLU A 569 21.47 -12.92 15.62
C GLU A 569 20.97 -12.08 14.43
N LEU A 570 20.54 -10.84 14.69
CA LEU A 570 20.16 -9.92 13.62
C LEU A 570 21.38 -9.60 12.74
N VAL A 571 22.51 -9.35 13.36
CA VAL A 571 23.78 -9.07 12.66
C VAL A 571 24.20 -10.28 11.83
N ALA A 572 24.15 -11.49 12.42
CA ALA A 572 24.49 -12.73 11.70
C ALA A 572 23.60 -12.94 10.47
N THR A 573 22.29 -12.63 10.58
CA THR A 573 21.40 -12.73 9.43
C THR A 573 21.75 -11.73 8.33
N ILE A 574 22.13 -10.50 8.66
CA ILE A 574 22.54 -9.51 7.67
C ILE A 574 23.90 -9.90 7.05
N ALA A 575 24.84 -10.39 7.87
CA ALA A 575 26.13 -10.92 7.40
C ALA A 575 25.93 -12.12 6.45
N HIS A 576 24.99 -12.99 6.77
CA HIS A 576 24.62 -14.14 5.96
C HIS A 576 24.14 -13.74 4.55
N GLU A 577 23.36 -12.64 4.46
CA GLU A 577 23.01 -12.05 3.15
C GLU A 577 24.24 -11.41 2.47
N ALA A 578 25.09 -10.74 3.24
CA ALA A 578 26.27 -10.02 2.69
C ALA A 578 27.33 -10.94 2.09
N VAL A 579 27.57 -12.12 2.63
CA VAL A 579 28.55 -13.07 2.07
C VAL A 579 28.17 -13.54 0.66
N LEU A 580 26.87 -13.65 0.36
CA LEU A 580 26.41 -13.99 -0.99
C LEU A 580 26.60 -12.84 -1.99
N CYS A 581 26.59 -11.60 -1.52
CA CYS A 581 26.82 -10.44 -2.39
C CYS A 581 28.28 -10.38 -2.93
N ALA A 582 29.20 -11.14 -2.35
CA ALA A 582 30.56 -11.31 -2.87
C ALA A 582 30.64 -12.28 -4.06
N LEU A 583 29.59 -13.06 -4.33
CA LEU A 583 29.56 -13.95 -5.49
C LEU A 583 29.32 -13.13 -6.78
N PRO A 584 29.96 -13.44 -7.88
CA PRO A 584 29.73 -12.79 -9.16
C PRO A 584 28.35 -13.21 -9.69
N THR A 585 27.34 -12.39 -9.45
CA THR A 585 25.97 -12.61 -9.94
C THR A 585 25.56 -11.51 -10.91
N SER A 586 25.25 -11.90 -12.13
CA SER A 586 24.75 -10.98 -13.18
C SER A 586 23.23 -10.75 -13.12
N HIS A 587 22.50 -11.50 -12.27
CA HIS A 587 21.05 -11.52 -12.25
C HIS A 587 20.49 -11.24 -10.85
N PRO A 588 19.24 -10.71 -10.74
CA PRO A 588 18.57 -10.64 -9.47
C PRO A 588 18.40 -12.06 -8.89
N PHE A 589 18.72 -12.23 -7.63
CA PHE A 589 18.58 -13.53 -6.99
C PHE A 589 17.78 -13.46 -5.69
N THR A 590 17.01 -14.49 -5.46
CA THR A 590 16.17 -14.63 -4.26
C THR A 590 16.82 -15.58 -3.30
N VAL A 591 16.83 -15.24 -2.02
CA VAL A 591 17.38 -16.07 -0.95
C VAL A 591 16.42 -16.22 0.21
N LEU A 592 16.52 -17.34 0.90
CA LEU A 592 15.77 -17.62 2.09
C LEU A 592 16.74 -18.00 3.21
N SER A 593 16.81 -17.15 4.24
CA SER A 593 17.64 -17.32 5.42
C SER A 593 16.83 -17.83 6.59
N GLY A 594 17.31 -18.85 7.29
CA GLY A 594 16.79 -19.36 8.55
C GLY A 594 17.56 -18.80 9.74
N SER A 595 16.86 -18.43 10.84
CA SER A 595 17.45 -18.15 12.14
C SER A 595 16.52 -18.71 13.22
N ASP A 596 17.05 -19.18 14.31
CA ASP A 596 16.26 -19.70 15.42
C ASP A 596 15.82 -18.58 16.41
N ASN A 597 16.39 -17.38 16.26
CA ASN A 597 16.01 -16.24 17.07
C ASN A 597 14.74 -15.54 16.52
N THR A 598 13.61 -15.78 17.18
CA THR A 598 12.31 -15.23 16.75
C THR A 598 12.25 -13.70 16.78
N SER A 599 13.03 -13.05 17.67
CA SER A 599 13.11 -11.59 17.76
C SER A 599 13.83 -11.01 16.55
N ALA A 600 15.00 -11.55 16.18
CA ALA A 600 15.75 -11.15 15.00
C ALA A 600 14.91 -11.33 13.71
N VAL A 601 14.27 -12.50 13.55
CA VAL A 601 13.37 -12.78 12.43
C VAL A 601 12.20 -11.79 12.39
N SER A 602 11.60 -11.46 13.53
CA SER A 602 10.50 -10.49 13.62
C SER A 602 10.95 -9.09 13.22
N TRP A 603 12.10 -8.63 13.69
CA TRP A 603 12.66 -7.32 13.32
C TRP A 603 12.95 -7.23 11.82
N LEU A 604 13.57 -8.25 11.25
CA LEU A 604 13.89 -8.29 9.81
C LEU A 604 12.66 -8.40 8.91
N ARG A 605 11.62 -9.13 9.33
CA ARG A 605 10.35 -9.25 8.59
C ARG A 605 9.53 -7.97 8.62
N ARG A 606 9.50 -7.30 9.78
CA ARG A 606 8.82 -6.00 9.93
C ARG A 606 9.69 -4.86 9.40
N ALA A 607 10.98 -5.14 9.21
CA ALA A 607 12.01 -4.16 8.94
C ALA A 607 11.90 -2.95 9.90
N SER A 608 11.53 -3.18 11.17
CA SER A 608 11.38 -2.13 12.17
C SER A 608 11.93 -2.56 13.50
N LEU A 609 12.59 -1.62 14.16
CA LEU A 609 13.06 -1.73 15.53
C LEU A 609 12.17 -0.84 16.40
N THR A 610 11.82 -1.33 17.58
CA THR A 610 11.03 -0.55 18.56
C THR A 610 11.87 0.47 19.33
N THR A 611 13.19 0.31 19.31
CA THR A 611 14.15 1.14 20.05
C THR A 611 15.20 1.73 19.13
N GLU A 612 15.64 2.95 19.42
CA GLU A 612 16.87 3.52 18.86
C GLU A 612 18.05 2.74 19.43
N GLY A 613 18.98 2.35 18.58
CA GLY A 613 20.15 1.62 19.02
C GLY A 613 21.10 1.29 17.88
N PRO A 614 22.15 0.51 18.15
CA PRO A 614 23.23 0.21 17.20
C PRO A 614 22.75 -0.53 15.95
N LEU A 615 21.53 -1.04 15.92
CA LEU A 615 21.01 -1.84 14.81
C LEU A 615 20.43 -1.01 13.67
N SER A 616 20.08 0.26 13.90
CA SER A 616 19.51 1.12 12.85
C SER A 616 20.46 1.30 11.65
N PRO A 617 21.77 1.59 11.82
CA PRO A 617 22.70 1.67 10.71
C PRO A 617 22.82 0.35 9.93
N LEU A 618 22.71 -0.79 10.59
CA LEU A 618 22.77 -2.12 9.95
C LEU A 618 21.54 -2.42 9.09
N LEU A 619 20.35 -2.00 9.49
CA LEU A 619 19.16 -2.09 8.63
C LEU A 619 19.27 -1.18 7.40
N HIS A 620 19.88 -0.01 7.55
CA HIS A 620 20.18 0.87 6.42
C HIS A 620 21.18 0.20 5.45
N LEU A 621 22.25 -0.38 5.99
CA LEU A 621 23.20 -1.12 5.18
C LEU A 621 22.54 -2.28 4.45
N ARG A 622 21.71 -3.06 5.13
CA ARG A 622 20.95 -4.16 4.50
C ARG A 622 20.10 -3.69 3.32
N ALA A 623 19.36 -2.58 3.49
CA ALA A 623 18.55 -2.02 2.40
C ALA A 623 19.39 -1.62 1.19
N ARG A 624 20.57 -1.03 1.43
CA ARG A 624 21.53 -0.68 0.36
C ARG A 624 22.12 -1.91 -0.32
N LEU A 625 22.57 -2.92 0.45
CA LEU A 625 23.08 -4.20 -0.08
C LEU A 625 22.04 -4.89 -0.97
N ARG A 626 20.79 -4.98 -0.49
CA ARG A 626 19.71 -5.58 -1.27
C ARG A 626 19.47 -4.86 -2.59
N ARG A 627 19.49 -3.53 -2.57
CA ARG A 627 19.29 -2.76 -3.78
C ARG A 627 20.49 -2.81 -4.72
N ALA A 628 21.71 -2.68 -4.22
CA ALA A 628 22.93 -2.70 -5.02
C ALA A 628 23.10 -4.05 -5.74
N ASN A 629 22.90 -5.14 -5.03
CA ASN A 629 23.11 -6.51 -5.54
C ASN A 629 21.82 -7.14 -6.10
N ARG A 630 20.70 -6.40 -6.23
CA ARG A 630 19.43 -6.92 -6.68
C ARG A 630 19.00 -8.19 -5.90
N LEU A 631 19.25 -8.18 -4.60
CA LEU A 631 19.00 -9.28 -3.69
C LEU A 631 17.58 -9.21 -3.12
N ASN A 632 16.75 -10.23 -3.38
CA ASN A 632 15.46 -10.40 -2.73
C ASN A 632 15.60 -11.42 -1.59
N ALA A 633 15.82 -10.91 -0.37
CA ALA A 633 16.06 -11.76 0.80
C ALA A 633 14.79 -11.88 1.67
N SER A 634 14.44 -13.11 1.99
CA SER A 634 13.40 -13.48 2.95
C SER A 634 14.00 -14.18 4.16
N VAL A 635 13.41 -13.99 5.33
CA VAL A 635 13.89 -14.61 6.58
C VAL A 635 12.79 -15.48 7.19
N ALA A 636 13.15 -16.66 7.70
CA ALA A 636 12.25 -17.59 8.35
C ALA A 636 12.77 -17.99 9.73
N SER A 637 11.86 -18.27 10.67
CA SER A 637 12.21 -18.89 11.94
C SER A 637 12.34 -20.39 11.76
N ILE A 638 13.41 -20.95 12.24
CA ILE A 638 13.69 -22.40 12.30
C ILE A 638 13.82 -22.81 13.78
N PRO A 639 13.56 -24.08 14.14
CA PRO A 639 13.88 -24.59 15.47
C PRO A 639 15.39 -24.64 15.69
N GLY A 640 15.89 -24.31 16.89
CA GLY A 640 17.32 -24.36 17.19
C GLY A 640 17.91 -25.76 17.03
N VAL A 641 17.13 -26.81 17.31
CA VAL A 641 17.54 -28.21 17.09
C VAL A 641 17.79 -28.54 15.61
N ASP A 642 17.26 -27.76 14.68
CA ASP A 642 17.45 -27.93 13.24
C ASP A 642 18.59 -27.02 12.70
N ASN A 643 19.17 -26.12 13.56
CA ASN A 643 20.21 -25.17 13.14
C ASN A 643 21.65 -25.67 13.35
N VAL A 644 21.84 -26.99 13.37
CA VAL A 644 23.11 -27.65 13.78
C VAL A 644 24.32 -27.21 12.97
N LEU A 645 24.16 -26.96 11.65
CA LEU A 645 25.26 -26.58 10.78
C LEU A 645 25.76 -25.18 11.08
N ALA A 646 24.82 -24.24 11.24
CA ALA A 646 25.13 -22.86 11.54
C ALA A 646 25.66 -22.71 12.99
N ASP A 647 25.09 -23.46 13.95
CA ASP A 647 25.60 -23.51 15.33
C ASP A 647 27.04 -24.01 15.40
N PHE A 648 27.39 -25.04 14.63
CA PHE A 648 28.77 -25.49 14.54
C PHE A 648 29.69 -24.42 13.93
N ALA A 649 29.25 -23.72 12.87
CA ALA A 649 30.04 -22.68 12.25
C ALA A 649 30.22 -21.43 13.15
N SER A 650 29.23 -21.08 13.99
CA SER A 650 29.26 -19.92 14.89
C SER A 650 30.09 -20.14 16.18
N ARG A 651 30.56 -21.39 16.44
CA ARG A 651 31.28 -21.76 17.69
C ARG A 651 32.68 -22.26 17.49
N SER A 652 33.04 -22.77 16.30
CA SER A 652 34.31 -23.47 16.04
C SER A 652 35.41 -22.50 15.63
N PHE A 653 35.83 -21.58 16.50
CA PHE A 653 36.88 -20.57 16.21
C PHE A 653 38.26 -20.95 16.73
N ASP A 654 38.43 -22.09 17.39
CA ASP A 654 39.67 -22.72 17.79
C ASP A 654 40.43 -23.35 16.62
N LEU A 655 39.77 -23.61 15.51
CA LEU A 655 40.32 -24.19 14.31
C LEU A 655 40.73 -23.12 13.29
N SER A 656 41.82 -23.35 12.56
CA SER A 656 42.15 -22.57 11.34
C SER A 656 41.04 -22.76 10.28
N ASP A 657 40.94 -21.89 9.29
CA ASP A 657 39.87 -22.00 8.28
C ASP A 657 39.95 -23.30 7.47
N SER A 658 41.18 -23.78 7.17
CA SER A 658 41.38 -25.03 6.47
C SER A 658 41.03 -26.25 7.34
N ALA A 659 41.40 -26.23 8.62
CA ALA A 659 41.04 -27.28 9.56
C ALA A 659 39.54 -27.31 9.84
N PHE A 660 38.91 -26.13 9.99
CA PHE A 660 37.49 -26.01 10.10
C PHE A 660 36.74 -26.57 8.88
N LEU A 661 37.13 -26.20 7.67
CA LEU A 661 36.46 -26.68 6.46
C LEU A 661 36.58 -28.22 6.35
N SER A 662 37.74 -28.78 6.68
CA SER A 662 37.96 -30.24 6.70
C SER A 662 37.07 -30.94 7.75
N ALA A 663 37.03 -30.40 8.98
CA ALA A 663 36.14 -30.91 10.04
C ALA A 663 34.65 -30.77 9.67
N PHE A 664 34.28 -29.66 9.02
CA PHE A 664 32.91 -29.41 8.57
C PHE A 664 32.50 -30.40 7.48
N GLN A 665 33.36 -30.65 6.49
CA GLN A 665 33.12 -31.64 5.45
C GLN A 665 33.00 -33.06 5.98
N THR A 666 33.82 -33.40 6.97
CA THR A 666 33.77 -34.72 7.62
C THR A 666 32.48 -34.92 8.40
N ARG A 667 32.05 -33.88 9.12
CA ARG A 667 30.84 -33.94 9.94
C ARG A 667 29.54 -33.84 9.11
N PHE A 668 29.55 -33.05 8.05
CA PHE A 668 28.39 -32.78 7.17
C PHE A 668 28.76 -33.04 5.71
N PRO A 669 28.96 -34.27 5.31
CA PRO A 669 29.44 -34.60 3.94
C PRO A 669 28.39 -34.27 2.89
N LEU A 670 28.80 -33.58 1.82
CA LEU A 670 27.97 -33.25 0.66
C LEU A 670 28.74 -33.39 -0.65
N GLN A 671 27.99 -33.56 -1.74
CA GLN A 671 28.49 -33.51 -3.11
C GLN A 671 27.67 -32.49 -3.89
N PRO A 672 28.30 -31.45 -4.48
CA PRO A 672 29.73 -31.13 -4.38
C PRO A 672 30.15 -30.71 -2.97
N SER A 673 31.45 -30.74 -2.70
CA SER A 673 32.03 -30.38 -1.40
C SER A 673 31.80 -28.93 -1.03
N TRP A 674 31.72 -28.66 0.28
CA TRP A 674 31.60 -27.32 0.81
C TRP A 674 32.71 -26.38 0.38
N LYS A 675 32.37 -25.13 0.04
CA LYS A 675 33.31 -24.03 -0.12
C LYS A 675 33.11 -22.99 0.96
N MET A 676 34.20 -22.43 1.44
CA MET A 676 34.15 -21.36 2.42
C MET A 676 34.03 -20.00 1.72
N LEU A 677 33.08 -19.15 2.16
CA LEU A 677 32.94 -17.77 1.74
C LEU A 677 33.49 -16.85 2.83
N PRO A 678 34.35 -15.88 2.50
CA PRO A 678 34.78 -14.87 3.46
C PRO A 678 33.66 -13.84 3.67
N LEU A 679 33.56 -13.33 4.90
CA LEU A 679 32.77 -12.14 5.17
C LEU A 679 33.50 -10.92 4.59
N PRO A 680 32.86 -10.03 3.79
CA PRO A 680 33.51 -8.83 3.29
C PRO A 680 34.09 -7.96 4.42
N ALA A 681 35.36 -7.58 4.32
CA ALA A 681 36.07 -6.84 5.39
C ALA A 681 35.40 -5.49 5.73
N GLU A 682 34.89 -4.81 4.73
CA GLU A 682 34.16 -3.54 4.89
C GLU A 682 32.85 -3.75 5.67
N PHE A 683 32.14 -4.84 5.40
CA PHE A 683 30.96 -5.20 6.18
C PHE A 683 31.32 -5.49 7.65
N ALA A 684 32.39 -6.26 7.88
CA ALA A 684 32.84 -6.60 9.23
C ALA A 684 33.24 -5.33 10.03
N SER A 685 33.94 -4.40 9.42
CA SER A 685 34.31 -3.12 10.01
C SER A 685 33.09 -2.25 10.36
N PHE A 686 32.15 -2.11 9.41
CA PHE A 686 30.91 -1.35 9.60
C PHE A 686 30.03 -1.95 10.72
N MET A 687 29.89 -3.26 10.73
CA MET A 687 29.17 -4.02 11.75
C MET A 687 29.76 -3.77 13.14
N THR A 688 31.05 -3.92 13.28
CA THR A 688 31.77 -3.71 14.55
C THR A 688 31.57 -2.29 15.05
N SER A 689 31.75 -1.30 14.21
CA SER A 689 31.54 0.11 14.55
C SER A 689 30.10 0.39 14.97
N SER A 690 29.13 -0.21 14.26
CA SER A 690 27.70 -0.05 14.58
C SER A 690 27.35 -0.66 15.94
N LEU A 691 27.79 -1.89 16.23
CA LEU A 691 27.53 -2.58 17.50
C LEU A 691 28.12 -1.85 18.69
N LEU A 692 29.29 -1.25 18.52
CA LEU A 692 29.97 -0.48 19.56
C LEU A 692 29.54 0.99 19.65
N LEU A 693 28.48 1.39 18.90
CA LEU A 693 27.99 2.78 18.83
C LEU A 693 29.08 3.80 18.41
N LEU A 694 30.13 3.34 17.78
CA LEU A 694 31.12 4.21 17.15
C LEU A 694 30.49 4.81 15.89
N THR A 695 30.83 6.07 15.59
CA THR A 695 30.33 6.68 14.35
C THR A 695 30.92 5.91 13.15
N PRO A 696 30.13 5.10 12.43
CA PRO A 696 30.68 4.37 11.31
C PRO A 696 31.08 5.37 10.23
N THR A 697 32.32 5.34 9.78
CA THR A 697 32.76 6.04 8.57
C THR A 697 32.06 5.37 7.40
N MET A 698 31.11 6.06 6.81
CA MET A 698 30.18 5.52 5.81
C MET A 698 30.70 5.62 4.37
N GLU A 699 31.99 5.46 4.16
CA GLU A 699 32.54 5.19 2.85
C GLU A 699 32.64 3.67 2.62
N LEU A 700 31.49 2.97 2.73
CA LEU A 700 31.40 1.70 2.06
C LEU A 700 31.33 2.00 0.56
N CYS A 701 32.42 1.77 -0.14
CA CYS A 701 32.43 1.59 -1.58
C CYS A 701 31.55 0.37 -1.89
N LEU A 702 30.22 0.58 -1.92
CA LEU A 702 29.39 -0.36 -2.66
C LEU A 702 29.86 -0.27 -4.12
N PRO A 703 30.00 -1.39 -4.84
CA PRO A 703 30.38 -1.35 -6.23
C PRO A 703 29.54 -0.28 -6.92
N GLU A 704 30.19 0.63 -7.65
CA GLU A 704 29.50 1.65 -8.43
C GLU A 704 28.44 0.90 -9.23
N LEU A 705 27.19 1.34 -9.07
CA LEU A 705 26.07 0.75 -9.78
C LEU A 705 26.35 1.00 -11.26
N ASP A 706 26.74 -0.03 -11.99
CA ASP A 706 26.99 0.07 -13.42
C ASP A 706 25.71 0.62 -14.09
N PRO A 707 25.71 1.85 -14.61
CA PRO A 707 24.50 2.49 -15.12
C PRO A 707 24.02 1.90 -16.45
N LEU A 708 24.72 0.92 -17.01
CA LEU A 708 24.58 0.55 -18.43
C LEU A 708 24.09 -0.88 -18.71
N LEU A 709 23.64 -1.64 -17.72
CA LEU A 709 22.95 -2.90 -18.02
C LEU A 709 21.45 -2.64 -18.14
N PRO A 710 20.89 -2.62 -19.38
CA PRO A 710 19.44 -2.59 -19.55
C PRO A 710 18.84 -3.82 -18.89
N CYS A 711 17.76 -3.60 -18.15
CA CYS A 711 16.95 -4.68 -17.59
C CYS A 711 16.40 -5.55 -18.71
N GLY A 712 16.94 -6.75 -18.87
CA GLY A 712 16.43 -7.76 -19.78
C GLY A 712 16.93 -7.59 -21.22
N LEU A 713 17.60 -8.58 -21.65
CA LEU A 713 18.10 -8.98 -22.96
C LEU A 713 19.65 -9.04 -23.01
N SER A 714 20.21 -9.97 -22.30
CA SER A 714 21.54 -10.46 -22.62
C SER A 714 21.48 -11.98 -22.67
N GLY A 715 21.70 -12.51 -23.85
CA GLY A 715 21.91 -13.94 -24.01
C GLY A 715 21.26 -14.57 -25.23
N VAL A 716 21.20 -13.84 -26.36
CA VAL A 716 21.13 -14.49 -27.65
C VAL A 716 22.44 -14.12 -28.38
N PRO A 717 23.33 -15.07 -28.66
CA PRO A 717 24.49 -14.76 -29.50
C PRO A 717 24.01 -14.37 -30.89
N SER A 718 24.47 -13.22 -31.38
CA SER A 718 24.26 -12.77 -32.74
C SER A 718 24.83 -13.77 -33.73
N VAL A 719 23.94 -14.49 -34.39
CA VAL A 719 24.29 -15.28 -35.58
C VAL A 719 24.37 -14.29 -36.75
N PRO A 720 25.43 -14.33 -37.58
CA PRO A 720 25.56 -13.43 -38.74
C PRO A 720 24.42 -13.69 -39.73
N ARG A 721 23.83 -12.63 -40.25
CA ARG A 721 22.86 -12.67 -41.35
C ARG A 721 23.54 -13.21 -42.60
N SER A 722 23.11 -14.38 -43.06
CA SER A 722 23.24 -14.81 -44.45
C SER A 722 21.91 -14.62 -45.16
N GLU A 723 21.97 -14.04 -46.33
CA GLU A 723 20.85 -13.72 -47.21
C GLU A 723 20.06 -14.94 -47.70
N PRO A 724 18.79 -14.78 -48.07
CA PRO A 724 17.90 -15.89 -48.43
C PRO A 724 18.00 -16.21 -49.92
N THR A 725 18.14 -17.49 -50.23
CA THR A 725 17.80 -18.06 -51.55
C THR A 725 16.53 -18.90 -51.44
N PRO A 726 15.67 -18.93 -52.42
CA PRO A 726 14.38 -19.58 -52.36
C PRO A 726 14.40 -20.95 -53.01
N SER A 727 13.71 -21.93 -52.44
CA SER A 727 12.93 -22.92 -53.22
C SER A 727 12.29 -24.03 -52.40
N SER A 728 11.01 -24.17 -52.63
CA SER A 728 10.22 -25.38 -52.93
C SER A 728 9.97 -26.43 -51.89
N SER A 729 8.67 -26.51 -51.54
CA SER A 729 7.79 -27.73 -51.59
C SER A 729 8.04 -28.90 -50.65
N ALA A 730 6.95 -29.22 -50.00
CA ALA A 730 6.43 -30.54 -49.65
C ALA A 730 6.32 -30.85 -48.15
N LEU A 731 5.08 -30.87 -47.68
CA LEU A 731 4.60 -31.65 -46.55
C LEU A 731 4.87 -33.14 -46.73
N PRO A 732 5.08 -33.91 -45.64
CA PRO A 732 4.00 -34.81 -45.24
C PRO A 732 3.73 -34.90 -43.73
N THR A 733 2.45 -35.08 -43.50
CA THR A 733 1.79 -35.60 -42.31
C THR A 733 2.39 -36.85 -41.75
N ARG A 734 2.54 -36.93 -40.38
CA ARG A 734 2.11 -38.03 -39.53
C ARG A 734 2.58 -37.88 -38.09
N TYR A 735 1.62 -37.84 -37.19
CA TYR A 735 1.84 -38.04 -35.74
C TYR A 735 2.10 -39.54 -35.47
N PRO A 736 2.87 -39.84 -34.42
CA PRO A 736 2.56 -40.98 -33.58
C PRO A 736 2.32 -40.53 -32.13
N SER A 737 1.21 -41.07 -31.61
CA SER A 737 0.86 -41.14 -30.21
C SER A 737 1.97 -41.78 -29.38
N CYS A 738 2.42 -41.14 -28.29
CA CYS A 738 3.15 -41.77 -27.23
C CYS A 738 2.43 -41.63 -25.89
N ARG A 739 2.22 -42.80 -25.33
CA ARG A 739 1.58 -43.07 -24.04
C ARG A 739 2.39 -42.43 -22.88
N SER A 740 1.65 -42.04 -21.89
CA SER A 740 2.07 -41.66 -20.54
C SER A 740 3.05 -42.64 -19.91
N SER A 741 4.14 -42.09 -19.36
CA SER A 741 4.83 -42.69 -18.23
C SER A 741 5.16 -41.59 -17.21
N PRO A 742 5.07 -41.90 -15.92
CA PRO A 742 5.19 -40.90 -14.87
C PRO A 742 6.68 -40.64 -14.59
N PHE A 743 7.20 -39.48 -14.95
CA PHE A 743 8.49 -39.05 -14.41
C PHE A 743 8.26 -38.50 -13.00
N ALA A 744 8.63 -39.31 -12.03
CA ALA A 744 8.88 -38.88 -10.67
C ALA A 744 9.96 -37.80 -10.68
N ILE A 745 9.65 -36.64 -10.10
CA ILE A 745 10.60 -35.55 -9.92
C ILE A 745 11.58 -36.00 -8.81
N ALA A 746 12.66 -36.63 -9.22
CA ALA A 746 13.84 -36.83 -8.40
C ALA A 746 14.61 -35.50 -8.33
N GLY A 747 14.20 -34.62 -7.41
CA GLY A 747 14.82 -33.30 -7.20
C GLY A 747 14.74 -32.81 -5.76
N ALA A 748 14.17 -33.63 -4.85
CA ALA A 748 13.94 -33.22 -3.46
C ALA A 748 14.93 -33.81 -2.44
N SER A 749 16.03 -34.46 -2.86
CA SER A 749 16.88 -35.26 -1.98
C SER A 749 18.23 -34.65 -1.57
N PHE A 750 18.48 -33.37 -1.79
CA PHE A 750 19.77 -32.77 -1.47
C PHE A 750 19.82 -31.80 -0.28
N LEU A 751 18.71 -31.62 0.45
CA LEU A 751 18.78 -30.96 1.73
C LEU A 751 19.05 -32.01 2.82
N PRO A 752 20.05 -31.80 3.72
CA PRO A 752 20.19 -32.63 4.90
C PRO A 752 18.87 -32.73 5.65
N ALA A 753 18.58 -33.88 6.24
CA ALA A 753 17.30 -34.12 6.98
C ALA A 753 17.01 -33.06 8.06
N ALA A 754 18.06 -32.45 8.62
CA ALA A 754 17.98 -31.31 9.53
C ALA A 754 17.40 -30.03 8.93
N LEU A 755 17.50 -29.83 7.59
CA LEU A 755 16.91 -28.73 6.85
C LEU A 755 15.70 -29.14 5.99
N GLN A 756 15.35 -30.41 5.99
CA GLN A 756 14.02 -30.86 5.61
C GLN A 756 13.01 -30.39 6.67
N LEU A 757 12.94 -29.09 6.82
CA LEU A 757 11.82 -28.39 7.47
C LEU A 757 10.57 -29.09 7.01
N LYS A 758 9.81 -29.67 7.94
CA LYS A 758 8.58 -30.43 7.70
C LYS A 758 7.94 -29.94 6.44
N SER A 759 8.14 -30.70 5.39
CA SER A 759 8.10 -30.32 3.97
C SER A 759 6.82 -29.65 3.50
N ASP A 760 5.76 -29.71 4.30
CA ASP A 760 4.45 -29.21 3.93
C ASP A 760 4.26 -27.69 4.07
N ARG A 761 5.09 -27.01 4.86
CA ARG A 761 5.08 -25.53 4.88
C ARG A 761 5.88 -24.90 3.73
N TRP A 762 6.85 -25.63 3.19
CA TRP A 762 7.75 -25.15 2.14
C TRP A 762 7.39 -25.67 0.75
N LYS A 763 6.77 -26.86 0.67
CA LYS A 763 6.26 -27.47 -0.56
C LYS A 763 4.92 -26.89 -1.02
N LYS A 764 4.25 -26.09 -0.18
CA LYS A 764 3.18 -25.28 -0.75
C LYS A 764 3.88 -24.29 -1.67
N PRO A 765 3.72 -24.42 -3.01
CA PRO A 765 4.22 -23.42 -3.91
C PRO A 765 3.82 -22.08 -3.32
N PHE A 766 4.67 -21.06 -3.42
CA PHE A 766 4.29 -19.70 -3.16
C PHE A 766 2.92 -19.49 -3.80
N VAL A 767 1.89 -19.79 -3.03
CA VAL A 767 0.55 -19.57 -3.52
C VAL A 767 0.52 -18.08 -3.71
N PRO A 768 0.34 -17.61 -4.95
CA PRO A 768 0.22 -16.20 -5.20
C PRO A 768 -0.61 -15.63 -4.07
N LEU A 769 -0.21 -14.50 -3.48
CA LEU A 769 -1.02 -13.77 -2.51
C LEU A 769 -2.32 -13.37 -3.22
N GLY A 770 -3.09 -14.39 -3.59
CA GLY A 770 -4.48 -14.24 -3.92
C GLY A 770 -5.10 -13.57 -2.72
N ARG A 771 -6.12 -12.78 -2.91
CA ARG A 771 -6.96 -12.36 -1.82
C ARG A 771 -7.40 -13.64 -1.11
N ARG A 772 -6.64 -14.04 -0.10
CA ARG A 772 -7.00 -15.14 0.77
C ARG A 772 -7.72 -14.52 1.95
N TRP A 773 -9.01 -14.64 1.90
CA TRP A 773 -9.77 -14.73 3.12
C TRP A 773 -9.26 -15.96 3.88
N PRO A 774 -8.92 -15.83 5.17
CA PRO A 774 -8.53 -16.99 5.96
C PRO A 774 -9.70 -17.99 5.92
N HIS A 775 -9.42 -19.16 5.37
CA HIS A 775 -10.29 -20.33 5.23
C HIS A 775 -11.81 -20.09 5.28
N TRP A 776 -12.44 -20.10 4.11
CA TRP A 776 -13.88 -20.05 3.92
C TRP A 776 -14.64 -21.18 4.63
N ASP A 777 -13.96 -22.30 4.88
CA ASP A 777 -14.53 -23.53 5.43
C ASP A 777 -14.61 -23.52 6.97
N SER A 778 -14.24 -22.42 7.63
CA SER A 778 -14.37 -22.34 9.08
C SER A 778 -15.73 -21.73 9.45
N PRO A 779 -16.66 -22.52 10.02
CA PRO A 779 -17.99 -22.05 10.44
C PRO A 779 -17.92 -20.86 11.42
N THR A 780 -16.80 -20.70 12.12
CA THR A 780 -16.54 -19.63 13.09
C THR A 780 -16.32 -18.25 12.49
N LEU A 781 -15.96 -18.13 11.19
CA LEU A 781 -15.74 -16.85 10.54
C LEU A 781 -17.01 -16.29 9.89
N ALA A 782 -17.85 -17.18 9.35
CA ALA A 782 -19.15 -16.77 8.82
C ALA A 782 -20.06 -16.17 9.91
N SER A 783 -19.99 -16.70 11.14
CA SER A 783 -20.76 -16.19 12.29
C SER A 783 -20.22 -14.86 12.84
N ARG A 784 -18.96 -14.52 12.60
CA ARG A 784 -18.36 -13.25 13.06
C ARG A 784 -18.62 -12.05 12.13
N VAL A 785 -19.11 -12.29 10.94
CA VAL A 785 -19.39 -11.25 9.93
C VAL A 785 -20.89 -10.95 9.81
N SER A 786 -21.75 -11.72 10.48
CA SER A 786 -23.16 -11.43 10.55
C SER A 786 -23.42 -10.24 11.48
N VAL A 787 -23.90 -9.15 10.91
CA VAL A 787 -24.41 -8.00 11.69
C VAL A 787 -25.75 -8.44 12.30
N PRO A 788 -25.92 -8.37 13.61
CA PRO A 788 -27.19 -8.75 14.23
C PRO A 788 -28.36 -7.93 13.65
N PRO A 789 -29.51 -8.54 13.39
CA PRO A 789 -30.69 -7.83 12.84
C PRO A 789 -31.11 -6.62 13.68
N SER A 790 -30.89 -6.67 14.99
CA SER A 790 -31.16 -5.56 15.93
C SER A 790 -30.39 -4.27 15.66
N ILE A 791 -29.31 -4.32 14.85
CA ILE A 791 -28.53 -3.13 14.48
C ILE A 791 -29.23 -2.30 13.41
N PHE A 792 -30.16 -2.89 12.67
CA PHE A 792 -30.92 -2.25 11.60
C PHE A 792 -32.35 -1.84 12.03
N ALA A 793 -32.82 -2.25 13.22
CA ALA A 793 -34.14 -1.92 13.75
C ALA A 793 -34.24 -0.50 14.37
#